data_46c0af33727696dba2496640aec3c66f
#
_entry.id   46c0af33727696dba2496640aec3c66f
#
_cell.length_a   1.000
_cell.length_b   1.000
_cell.length_c   1.000
_cell.angle_alpha   90.00
_cell.angle_beta   90.00
_cell.angle_gamma   90.00
#
_symmetry.space_group_name_H-M   'P 1'
#
loop_
_entity.id
_entity.type
_entity.pdbx_description
1 polymer ?
#
loop_
_entity_poly.entity_id
_entity_poly.type
_entity_poly.pdbx_seq_one_letter_code
_entity_poly.pdbx_strand_id
1 'polypeptide(L)'
;MDNQINHDLFLTDIVETDTEYIPLLTPEDEKRISEEEIPEEVPIMTLRNAVLFPGVVIPITVGRDKSIRLIKEAYKRHLPIGVIAQKDASVEDPNQNDLHEIGTIAMVMKTLQMPDGNTTVIIQGKRRFQLQEITQTEPYLKGKVAAYGEGLVIPRDRQFKALIQSIKDMAMQITQKSGTLPFEATFALKNIDSPWFMVNFIASNLVQSMEEKQRLLEINDITKFATELLSILSNEVQMIELKHQIQSKVKMDMDKQQREYLLNQQLRTIQEELGGTPNEIDIKVLKEKAAKKKWPKEVEETFEKELQKLQRMNPQVAEYGIQHNYLEYIVELPWNEYTKDNFDLKHAQKVLDKDHFGLEKIKDRIVEYLAVLKLKNDMKSPILCLVGPPGVGKTSLGKSIAKALGRKYIRMSLGGVRDESELRGHRKTYIGAMPGRIIQSLRKAKSSNPVFVLDEIDKVSGNNVNGDPQAALLEVLDPEQNMAFSDNFLEMDYDLSKILFIATANNLSTIHPALRDRMEIIDLSGYLREEKFEIAKRHLIPKQLKEHGLTSKDVTFSKDMVMRVIDDYTREAGVRNLERQIASVIRRKAKNIVMGDEYDKKVTEKDLKDTLGVGMFHDGDEVKHTTPGVAIGLAWTPVGGEILSIEVSLSRGHGALHLTGNLGEVMKESATIAYEYIKSHSSQLEIDPAVFEEWNVHIHVPEGATPKDGPSAGITMLTALTSAFTQRKVKDQLAMTGEITLRGRVLPVGGIQEKMLAAKRNDVTDVILSVENKRDFSDIKEDYVKGLNFHFVNSMMEVLDLALEKEQDINDLDYNQYLNNSHKRVAGFISQQDNETTRQRVN
;
A
#
# COMPACT_ATOMS: atom_id res chain seq x y z
N MET A 1 10.02 10.47 -33.39
CA MET A 1 10.36 11.83 -33.84
C MET A 1 9.88 12.72 -32.73
N ASP A 2 10.56 12.75 -31.69
CA ASP A 2 11.59 13.64 -31.14
C ASP A 2 11.11 15.09 -31.07
N ASN A 3 10.64 15.45 -29.92
CA ASN A 3 10.66 16.79 -29.39
C ASN A 3 11.31 16.80 -28.01
N GLN A 4 12.60 16.52 -27.95
CA GLN A 4 13.48 17.01 -26.92
C GLN A 4 13.77 18.47 -27.23
N ILE A 5 13.01 19.38 -26.67
CA ILE A 5 13.34 20.81 -26.70
C ILE A 5 14.45 21.00 -25.65
N ASN A 6 15.64 21.27 -26.18
CA ASN A 6 16.81 21.70 -25.44
C ASN A 6 16.50 22.88 -24.50
N HIS A 7 16.47 22.62 -23.21
CA HIS A 7 16.42 23.65 -22.18
C HIS A 7 17.81 24.20 -21.83
N ASP A 8 18.87 23.70 -22.47
CA ASP A 8 20.29 24.05 -22.13
C ASP A 8 20.87 25.27 -22.82
N LEU A 9 20.08 26.03 -23.59
CA LEU A 9 20.64 27.11 -24.44
C LEU A 9 20.37 28.54 -23.91
N PHE A 10 19.75 28.73 -22.72
CA PHE A 10 19.22 30.04 -22.37
C PHE A 10 20.00 30.82 -21.30
N LEU A 11 21.01 30.27 -20.69
CA LEU A 11 21.78 31.00 -19.66
C LEU A 11 23.23 31.35 -20.11
N THR A 12 23.82 30.63 -21.07
CA THR A 12 25.20 30.82 -21.51
C THR A 12 25.35 31.97 -22.48
N ASP A 13 24.35 32.29 -23.32
CA ASP A 13 24.46 33.38 -24.34
C ASP A 13 24.08 34.78 -23.80
N ILE A 14 23.51 34.86 -22.59
CA ILE A 14 23.17 36.16 -21.96
C ILE A 14 24.33 36.74 -21.16
N VAL A 15 25.34 35.93 -20.84
CA VAL A 15 26.43 36.30 -19.91
C VAL A 15 27.62 36.98 -20.63
N GLU A 16 27.69 36.95 -21.96
CA GLU A 16 28.86 37.50 -22.66
C GLU A 16 28.84 39.03 -22.88
N THR A 17 27.79 39.78 -22.53
CA THR A 17 27.79 41.22 -22.81
C THR A 17 27.52 42.18 -21.68
N ASP A 18 27.20 41.77 -20.46
CA ASP A 18 27.23 42.64 -19.28
C ASP A 18 27.09 41.81 -18.00
N THR A 19 28.14 41.71 -17.21
CA THR A 19 28.16 41.14 -15.85
C THR A 19 27.35 42.01 -14.88
N GLU A 20 26.03 41.94 -14.95
CA GLU A 20 25.17 42.37 -13.85
C GLU A 20 24.69 41.11 -13.09
N TYR A 21 25.24 40.95 -11.90
CA TYR A 21 24.90 39.93 -10.91
C TYR A 21 23.38 39.91 -10.72
N ILE A 22 22.78 38.69 -10.67
CA ILE A 22 21.41 38.52 -10.13
C ILE A 22 21.44 39.07 -8.72
N PRO A 23 20.71 40.14 -8.39
CA PRO A 23 20.79 40.74 -7.05
C PRO A 23 20.23 39.73 -6.02
N LEU A 24 21.11 39.22 -5.16
CA LEU A 24 20.67 38.47 -3.99
C LEU A 24 19.92 39.45 -3.08
N LEU A 25 18.68 39.15 -2.79
CA LEU A 25 17.84 39.96 -1.91
C LEU A 25 18.46 40.07 -0.52
N THR A 26 18.66 41.31 -0.07
CA THR A 26 19.06 41.56 1.30
C THR A 26 17.85 41.53 2.27
N PRO A 27 18.03 41.31 3.58
CA PRO A 27 16.92 41.39 4.56
C PRO A 27 16.18 42.73 4.54
N GLU A 28 16.85 43.81 4.12
CA GLU A 28 16.25 45.13 3.98
C GLU A 28 15.33 45.20 2.75
N ASP A 29 15.70 44.54 1.66
CA ASP A 29 14.89 44.45 0.44
C ASP A 29 13.65 43.59 0.70
N GLU A 30 13.73 42.54 1.48
CA GLU A 30 12.59 41.70 1.88
C GLU A 30 11.58 42.49 2.70
N LYS A 31 12.06 43.32 3.63
CA LYS A 31 11.20 44.15 4.43
C LYS A 31 10.48 45.17 3.58
N ARG A 32 11.17 45.81 2.63
CA ARG A 32 10.58 46.69 1.64
C ARG A 32 9.52 45.98 0.79
N ILE A 33 9.80 44.82 0.28
CA ILE A 33 8.87 43.99 -0.52
C ILE A 33 7.63 43.62 0.31
N SER A 34 7.78 43.37 1.61
CA SER A 34 6.67 42.98 2.48
C SER A 34 5.78 44.15 2.89
N GLU A 35 6.31 45.38 2.92
CA GLU A 35 5.61 46.61 3.29
C GLU A 35 5.00 47.34 2.08
N GLU A 36 5.34 46.97 0.84
CA GLU A 36 4.84 47.59 -0.40
C GLU A 36 3.33 47.34 -0.54
N GLU A 37 2.53 48.41 -0.69
CA GLU A 37 1.06 48.32 -0.88
C GLU A 37 0.76 47.67 -2.24
N ILE A 38 -0.17 46.74 -2.25
CA ILE A 38 -0.66 46.12 -3.50
C ILE A 38 -1.80 47.01 -4.03
N PRO A 39 -1.72 47.49 -5.27
CA PRO A 39 -2.85 48.23 -5.88
C PRO A 39 -4.11 47.35 -5.93
N GLU A 40 -5.28 47.94 -5.75
CA GLU A 40 -6.55 47.19 -5.82
C GLU A 40 -6.79 46.57 -7.21
N GLU A 41 -6.24 47.17 -8.25
CA GLU A 41 -6.36 46.70 -9.64
C GLU A 41 -4.99 46.69 -10.29
N VAL A 42 -4.62 45.53 -10.86
CA VAL A 42 -3.33 45.33 -11.56
C VAL A 42 -3.52 44.69 -12.95
N PRO A 43 -2.64 45.00 -13.91
CA PRO A 43 -2.54 44.25 -15.16
C PRO A 43 -2.15 42.84 -14.89
N ILE A 44 -2.85 41.86 -15.46
CA ILE A 44 -2.61 40.41 -15.22
C ILE A 44 -1.86 39.79 -16.41
N MET A 45 -0.72 39.22 -16.11
CA MET A 45 0.06 38.39 -17.04
C MET A 45 -0.11 36.92 -16.71
N THR A 46 -0.55 36.13 -17.67
CA THR A 46 -0.79 34.69 -17.50
C THR A 46 0.42 33.87 -17.95
N LEU A 47 0.84 32.92 -17.13
CA LEU A 47 1.94 32.00 -17.44
C LEU A 47 1.42 30.60 -17.78
N ARG A 48 1.97 30.00 -18.84
CA ARG A 48 1.60 28.64 -19.28
C ARG A 48 2.40 27.56 -18.58
N ASN A 49 3.71 27.76 -18.40
CA ASN A 49 4.64 26.73 -18.00
C ASN A 49 5.56 27.15 -16.84
N ALA A 50 5.19 28.17 -16.11
CA ALA A 50 5.96 28.65 -14.97
C ALA A 50 5.07 29.17 -13.85
N VAL A 51 5.54 29.03 -12.61
CA VAL A 51 4.98 29.67 -11.43
C VAL A 51 6.03 30.64 -10.91
N LEU A 52 5.64 31.91 -10.72
CA LEU A 52 6.52 32.91 -10.16
C LEU A 52 6.42 32.92 -8.65
N PHE A 53 7.53 32.65 -7.99
CA PHE A 53 7.63 32.76 -6.55
C PHE A 53 8.10 34.15 -6.10
N PRO A 54 7.65 34.61 -4.90
CA PRO A 54 8.10 35.88 -4.36
C PRO A 54 9.63 35.97 -4.18
N GLY A 55 10.21 37.11 -4.51
CA GLY A 55 11.66 37.37 -4.44
C GLY A 55 12.45 36.83 -5.65
N VAL A 56 11.91 35.88 -6.38
CA VAL A 56 12.62 35.19 -7.46
C VAL A 56 12.56 35.99 -8.75
N VAL A 57 13.67 35.98 -9.48
CA VAL A 57 13.79 36.59 -10.82
C VAL A 57 13.78 35.48 -11.84
N ILE A 58 12.86 35.57 -12.82
CA ILE A 58 12.78 34.60 -13.91
C ILE A 58 12.71 35.29 -15.28
N PRO A 59 13.38 34.72 -16.30
CA PRO A 59 13.18 35.14 -17.69
C PRO A 59 11.94 34.43 -18.24
N ILE A 60 11.09 35.17 -18.96
CA ILE A 60 9.88 34.63 -19.58
C ILE A 60 9.83 35.09 -21.05
N THR A 61 9.63 34.15 -21.92
CA THR A 61 9.38 34.44 -23.35
C THR A 61 7.90 34.73 -23.54
N VAL A 62 7.61 35.91 -24.08
CA VAL A 62 6.27 36.40 -24.29
C VAL A 62 5.98 36.44 -25.80
N GLY A 63 5.00 35.65 -26.23
CA GLY A 63 4.62 35.55 -27.63
C GLY A 63 3.23 36.10 -27.96
N ARG A 64 2.36 36.34 -26.95
CA ARG A 64 0.99 36.85 -27.18
C ARG A 64 0.97 38.37 -27.31
N ASP A 65 0.26 38.91 -28.29
CA ASP A 65 0.13 40.35 -28.51
C ASP A 65 -0.38 41.10 -27.28
N LYS A 66 -1.40 40.57 -26.56
CA LYS A 66 -1.94 41.14 -25.34
C LYS A 66 -0.86 41.22 -24.23
N SER A 67 -0.07 40.18 -24.06
CA SER A 67 1.01 40.12 -23.07
C SER A 67 2.18 41.04 -23.44
N ILE A 68 2.52 41.15 -24.74
CA ILE A 68 3.58 42.07 -25.22
C ILE A 68 3.17 43.54 -24.98
N ARG A 69 1.89 43.87 -25.22
CA ARG A 69 1.37 45.22 -24.95
C ARG A 69 1.42 45.54 -23.49
N LEU A 70 0.97 44.61 -22.66
CA LEU A 70 1.01 44.73 -21.20
C LEU A 70 2.43 45.01 -20.70
N ILE A 71 3.39 44.19 -21.13
CA ILE A 71 4.79 44.30 -20.70
C ILE A 71 5.41 45.63 -21.14
N LYS A 72 5.21 46.06 -22.39
CA LYS A 72 5.70 47.33 -22.89
C LYS A 72 5.17 48.52 -22.09
N GLU A 73 3.90 48.52 -21.75
CA GLU A 73 3.27 49.57 -20.92
C GLU A 73 3.78 49.49 -19.47
N ALA A 74 3.81 48.31 -18.87
CA ALA A 74 4.28 48.11 -17.50
C ALA A 74 5.76 48.55 -17.36
N TYR A 75 6.61 48.17 -18.29
CA TYR A 75 8.04 48.59 -18.31
C TYR A 75 8.25 50.10 -18.45
N LYS A 76 7.52 50.70 -19.39
CA LYS A 76 7.64 52.16 -19.66
C LYS A 76 7.14 53.03 -18.49
N ARG A 77 6.14 52.53 -17.76
CA ARG A 77 5.51 53.29 -16.64
C ARG A 77 5.92 52.81 -15.26
N HIS A 78 6.82 51.80 -15.18
CA HIS A 78 7.19 51.17 -13.94
C HIS A 78 6.01 50.65 -13.12
N LEU A 79 5.00 50.08 -13.80
CA LEU A 79 3.79 49.58 -13.11
C LEU A 79 4.00 48.14 -12.64
N PRO A 80 3.52 47.75 -11.45
CA PRO A 80 3.47 46.37 -11.02
C PRO A 80 2.47 45.59 -11.86
N ILE A 81 2.80 44.34 -12.14
CA ILE A 81 1.94 43.42 -12.86
C ILE A 81 1.61 42.22 -11.97
N GLY A 82 0.38 41.73 -12.06
CA GLY A 82 0.00 40.44 -11.44
C GLY A 82 0.35 39.31 -12.36
N VAL A 83 1.17 38.37 -11.90
CA VAL A 83 1.60 37.18 -12.65
C VAL A 83 0.89 35.97 -12.07
N ILE A 84 0.18 35.21 -12.90
CA ILE A 84 -0.63 34.09 -12.47
C ILE A 84 -0.49 32.91 -13.44
N ALA A 85 -0.45 31.70 -12.91
CA ALA A 85 -0.32 30.48 -13.73
C ALA A 85 -1.70 30.05 -14.27
N GLN A 86 -1.71 29.50 -15.49
CA GLN A 86 -2.86 28.86 -16.09
C GLN A 86 -3.02 27.43 -15.55
N LYS A 87 -4.26 26.98 -15.36
CA LYS A 87 -4.58 25.60 -15.01
C LYS A 87 -4.34 24.64 -16.16
N ASP A 88 -4.62 25.10 -17.39
CA ASP A 88 -4.37 24.35 -18.62
C ASP A 88 -3.54 25.21 -19.58
N ALA A 89 -2.35 24.71 -19.91
CA ALA A 89 -1.42 25.39 -20.81
C ALA A 89 -1.90 25.45 -22.28
N SER A 90 -2.88 24.64 -22.67
CA SER A 90 -3.42 24.57 -24.02
C SER A 90 -4.36 25.75 -24.37
N VAL A 91 -4.90 26.42 -23.36
CA VAL A 91 -5.83 27.54 -23.54
C VAL A 91 -5.09 28.78 -24.04
N GLU A 92 -5.46 29.28 -25.20
CA GLU A 92 -4.80 30.46 -25.79
C GLU A 92 -5.21 31.79 -25.15
N ASP A 93 -6.51 31.99 -24.91
CA ASP A 93 -7.08 33.18 -24.28
C ASP A 93 -7.82 32.78 -22.98
N PRO A 94 -7.09 32.69 -21.83
CA PRO A 94 -7.64 32.19 -20.58
C PRO A 94 -8.62 33.19 -19.97
N ASN A 95 -9.74 32.65 -19.52
CA ASN A 95 -10.73 33.35 -18.68
C ASN A 95 -10.39 33.15 -17.18
N GLN A 96 -11.14 33.77 -16.29
CA GLN A 96 -10.92 33.65 -14.85
C GLN A 96 -10.93 32.22 -14.33
N ASN A 97 -11.76 31.33 -14.88
CA ASN A 97 -11.85 29.92 -14.48
C ASN A 97 -10.62 29.09 -14.90
N ASP A 98 -9.91 29.55 -15.94
CA ASP A 98 -8.72 28.89 -16.48
C ASP A 98 -7.45 29.27 -15.71
N LEU A 99 -7.54 30.21 -14.78
CA LEU A 99 -6.44 30.71 -13.97
C LEU A 99 -6.51 30.14 -12.57
N HIS A 100 -5.35 30.00 -11.93
CA HIS A 100 -5.29 29.76 -10.50
C HIS A 100 -5.74 31.00 -9.76
N GLU A 101 -6.15 30.87 -8.51
CA GLU A 101 -6.63 32.02 -7.73
C GLU A 101 -5.46 32.84 -7.16
N ILE A 102 -4.32 32.20 -6.91
CA ILE A 102 -3.17 32.83 -6.25
C ILE A 102 -2.04 33.01 -7.27
N GLY A 103 -1.55 34.22 -7.32
CA GLY A 103 -0.43 34.63 -8.15
C GLY A 103 0.58 35.50 -7.38
N THR A 104 1.54 36.06 -8.09
CA THR A 104 2.61 36.89 -7.52
C THR A 104 2.66 38.24 -8.24
N ILE A 105 2.59 39.34 -7.50
CA ILE A 105 2.88 40.67 -8.03
C ILE A 105 4.36 40.73 -8.46
N ALA A 106 4.61 41.24 -9.65
CA ALA A 106 5.96 41.30 -10.20
C ALA A 106 6.27 42.68 -10.77
N MET A 107 7.56 42.98 -10.83
CA MET A 107 8.10 44.14 -11.56
C MET A 107 8.87 43.67 -12.78
N VAL A 108 8.70 44.37 -13.89
CA VAL A 108 9.46 44.13 -15.11
C VAL A 108 10.82 44.80 -14.97
N MET A 109 11.88 43.99 -14.91
CA MET A 109 13.25 44.48 -14.73
C MET A 109 13.90 44.86 -16.06
N LYS A 110 13.75 43.98 -17.07
CA LYS A 110 14.38 44.18 -18.38
C LYS A 110 13.55 43.49 -19.48
N THR A 111 13.56 44.09 -20.67
CA THR A 111 12.92 43.48 -21.86
C THR A 111 14.00 43.29 -22.91
N LEU A 112 14.12 42.06 -23.43
CA LEU A 112 15.08 41.68 -24.44
C LEU A 112 14.34 41.23 -25.71
N GLN A 113 14.72 41.78 -26.86
CA GLN A 113 14.14 41.37 -28.13
C GLN A 113 15.08 40.33 -28.74
N MET A 114 14.62 39.11 -28.91
CA MET A 114 15.43 38.00 -29.40
C MET A 114 15.48 38.03 -30.94
N PRO A 115 16.55 37.47 -31.56
CA PRO A 115 16.69 37.42 -33.01
C PRO A 115 15.58 36.67 -33.75
N ASP A 116 14.86 35.79 -33.06
CA ASP A 116 13.72 34.99 -33.55
C ASP A 116 12.40 35.77 -33.57
N GLY A 117 12.41 37.04 -33.17
CA GLY A 117 11.25 37.92 -33.10
C GLY A 117 10.46 37.84 -31.78
N ASN A 118 10.80 36.91 -30.92
CA ASN A 118 10.17 36.78 -29.59
C ASN A 118 10.71 37.84 -28.62
N THR A 119 9.89 38.24 -27.65
CA THR A 119 10.28 39.16 -26.57
C THR A 119 10.51 38.37 -25.27
N THR A 120 11.73 38.32 -24.78
CA THR A 120 12.06 37.80 -23.48
C THR A 120 12.04 38.92 -22.45
N VAL A 121 11.36 38.68 -21.35
CA VAL A 121 11.16 39.65 -20.29
C VAL A 121 11.69 39.07 -18.96
N ILE A 122 12.54 39.84 -18.32
CA ILE A 122 13.02 39.48 -16.95
C ILE A 122 12.11 40.14 -15.96
N ILE A 123 11.43 39.32 -15.16
CA ILE A 123 10.51 39.78 -14.12
C ILE A 123 10.98 39.32 -12.75
N GLN A 124 10.74 40.17 -11.73
CA GLN A 124 10.99 39.86 -10.33
C GLN A 124 9.70 39.78 -9.56
N GLY A 125 9.45 38.66 -8.92
CA GLY A 125 8.31 38.47 -8.03
C GLY A 125 8.44 39.29 -6.74
N LYS A 126 7.35 39.86 -6.28
CA LYS A 126 7.29 40.66 -5.05
C LYS A 126 6.45 39.99 -3.97
N ARG A 127 5.13 40.18 -4.02
CA ARG A 127 4.18 39.66 -3.03
C ARG A 127 3.13 38.76 -3.68
N ARG A 128 2.60 37.85 -2.93
CA ARG A 128 1.47 37.01 -3.36
C ARG A 128 0.18 37.84 -3.32
N PHE A 129 -0.69 37.55 -4.27
CA PHE A 129 -2.03 38.13 -4.32
C PHE A 129 -3.05 37.04 -4.62
N GLN A 130 -4.29 37.30 -4.26
CA GLN A 130 -5.44 36.52 -4.68
C GLN A 130 -6.22 37.33 -5.73
N LEU A 131 -6.47 36.71 -6.87
CA LEU A 131 -7.30 37.26 -7.92
C LEU A 131 -8.78 37.16 -7.51
N GLN A 132 -9.46 38.31 -7.39
CA GLN A 132 -10.87 38.35 -7.03
C GLN A 132 -11.75 38.31 -8.29
N GLU A 133 -11.52 39.24 -9.22
CA GLU A 133 -12.33 39.38 -10.42
C GLU A 133 -11.50 39.97 -11.57
N ILE A 134 -11.72 39.50 -12.79
CA ILE A 134 -11.16 40.14 -13.98
C ILE A 134 -12.05 41.28 -14.40
N THR A 135 -11.53 42.51 -14.35
CA THR A 135 -12.25 43.72 -14.64
C THR A 135 -12.18 44.14 -16.11
N GLN A 136 -11.14 43.69 -16.81
CA GLN A 136 -10.91 44.08 -18.22
C GLN A 136 -10.19 42.97 -18.97
N THR A 137 -10.58 42.71 -20.22
CA THR A 137 -9.98 41.70 -21.10
C THR A 137 -9.21 42.28 -22.29
N GLU A 138 -9.49 43.52 -22.68
CA GLU A 138 -8.84 44.25 -23.77
C GLU A 138 -8.35 45.63 -23.29
N PRO A 139 -7.15 46.11 -23.68
CA PRO A 139 -6.20 45.53 -24.63
C PRO A 139 -5.33 44.42 -24.00
N TYR A 140 -5.39 44.21 -22.70
CA TYR A 140 -4.79 43.12 -21.91
C TYR A 140 -5.64 42.92 -20.66
N LEU A 141 -5.45 41.80 -20.02
CA LEU A 141 -6.17 41.43 -18.80
C LEU A 141 -5.83 42.38 -17.66
N LYS A 142 -6.85 42.87 -16.96
CA LYS A 142 -6.74 43.52 -15.65
C LYS A 142 -7.67 42.83 -14.66
N GLY A 143 -7.30 42.84 -13.42
CA GLY A 143 -8.12 42.24 -12.39
C GLY A 143 -7.98 42.93 -11.05
N LYS A 144 -9.03 42.85 -10.27
CA LYS A 144 -9.03 43.23 -8.85
C LYS A 144 -8.31 42.17 -8.06
N VAL A 145 -7.38 42.57 -7.24
CA VAL A 145 -6.53 41.70 -6.46
C VAL A 145 -6.57 42.13 -4.99
N ALA A 146 -6.44 41.11 -4.15
CA ALA A 146 -6.25 41.30 -2.70
C ALA A 146 -4.93 40.71 -2.27
N ALA A 147 -4.31 41.27 -1.23
CA ALA A 147 -3.11 40.67 -0.66
C ALA A 147 -3.39 39.28 -0.15
N TYR A 148 -2.54 38.31 -0.50
CA TYR A 148 -2.65 36.93 -0.02
C TYR A 148 -1.56 36.62 1.00
N GLY A 149 -2.00 36.21 2.20
CA GLY A 149 -1.13 35.87 3.32
C GLY A 149 -0.90 37.06 4.27
N GLU A 150 -0.88 36.76 5.56
CA GLU A 150 -0.47 37.71 6.60
C GLU A 150 1.05 37.96 6.52
N GLY A 151 1.51 39.13 7.00
CA GLY A 151 2.91 39.58 6.91
C GLY A 151 3.91 38.51 7.34
N LEU A 152 5.08 38.48 6.73
CA LEU A 152 6.17 37.49 6.91
C LEU A 152 6.60 37.40 8.38
N VAL A 153 6.03 36.46 9.11
CA VAL A 153 6.48 36.04 10.44
C VAL A 153 7.43 34.87 10.27
N ILE A 154 8.74 35.15 10.28
CA ILE A 154 9.76 34.09 10.23
C ILE A 154 9.98 33.57 11.65
N PRO A 155 9.70 32.28 11.93
CA PRO A 155 9.96 31.69 13.24
C PRO A 155 11.47 31.75 13.58
N ARG A 156 11.78 32.10 14.83
CA ARG A 156 13.17 32.19 15.30
C ARG A 156 13.59 30.98 16.14
N ASP A 157 12.80 29.94 16.17
CA ASP A 157 13.06 28.74 16.95
C ASP A 157 14.18 27.86 16.35
N ARG A 158 14.70 26.96 17.17
CA ARG A 158 15.75 26.03 16.74
C ARG A 158 15.28 25.00 15.72
N GLN A 159 13.99 24.65 15.76
CA GLN A 159 13.42 23.63 14.87
C GLN A 159 13.32 24.19 13.44
N PHE A 160 12.85 25.42 13.29
CA PHE A 160 12.77 26.06 11.97
C PHE A 160 14.16 26.27 11.37
N LYS A 161 15.15 26.68 12.18
CA LYS A 161 16.54 26.81 11.69
C LYS A 161 17.11 25.47 11.20
N ALA A 162 16.85 24.39 11.92
CA ALA A 162 17.29 23.05 11.50
C ALA A 162 16.60 22.60 10.22
N LEU A 163 15.29 22.90 10.08
CA LEU A 163 14.51 22.61 8.88
C LEU A 163 15.09 23.32 7.65
N ILE A 164 15.36 24.63 7.76
CA ILE A 164 15.97 25.43 6.69
C ILE A 164 17.37 24.92 6.32
N GLN A 165 18.18 24.55 7.33
CA GLN A 165 19.49 23.98 7.07
C GLN A 165 19.40 22.63 6.33
N SER A 166 18.46 21.78 6.71
CA SER A 166 18.22 20.49 6.02
C SER A 166 17.78 20.69 4.57
N ILE A 167 16.93 21.67 4.30
CA ILE A 167 16.53 22.04 2.94
C ILE A 167 17.73 22.48 2.12
N LYS A 168 18.58 23.37 2.69
CA LYS A 168 19.80 23.84 2.04
C LYS A 168 20.76 22.70 1.69
N ASP A 169 20.97 21.79 2.65
CA ASP A 169 21.88 20.65 2.48
C ASP A 169 21.37 19.68 1.41
N MET A 170 20.05 19.38 1.40
CA MET A 170 19.45 18.53 0.37
C MET A 170 19.47 19.17 -1.02
N ALA A 171 19.16 20.46 -1.12
CA ALA A 171 19.26 21.18 -2.39
C ALA A 171 20.70 21.18 -2.93
N MET A 172 21.70 21.34 -2.07
CA MET A 172 23.11 21.21 -2.46
C MET A 172 23.47 19.78 -2.92
N GLN A 173 22.94 18.75 -2.24
CA GLN A 173 23.17 17.36 -2.63
C GLN A 173 22.57 17.06 -4.01
N ILE A 174 21.36 17.54 -4.29
CA ILE A 174 20.71 17.42 -5.59
C ILE A 174 21.58 18.07 -6.67
N THR A 175 22.02 19.30 -6.42
CA THR A 175 22.87 20.05 -7.37
C THR A 175 24.19 19.35 -7.67
N GLN A 176 24.85 18.78 -6.66
CA GLN A 176 26.13 18.09 -6.84
C GLN A 176 25.99 16.74 -7.55
N LYS A 177 24.88 16.01 -7.30
CA LYS A 177 24.69 14.65 -7.84
C LYS A 177 23.95 14.61 -9.18
N SER A 178 23.07 15.57 -9.47
CA SER A 178 22.24 15.54 -10.68
C SER A 178 22.85 16.27 -11.87
N GLY A 179 23.71 17.26 -11.64
CA GLY A 179 24.24 18.13 -12.72
C GLY A 179 23.15 18.92 -13.46
N THR A 180 21.91 18.88 -12.99
CA THR A 180 20.74 19.49 -13.66
C THR A 180 20.56 20.97 -13.35
N LEU A 181 21.22 21.49 -12.31
CA LEU A 181 21.17 22.92 -12.00
C LEU A 181 22.44 23.60 -12.45
N PRO A 182 22.37 24.80 -13.04
CA PRO A 182 23.55 25.58 -13.43
C PRO A 182 24.50 25.85 -12.24
N PHE A 183 25.78 26.02 -12.53
CA PHE A 183 26.80 26.30 -11.51
C PHE A 183 26.47 27.56 -10.69
N GLU A 184 25.82 28.54 -11.33
CA GLU A 184 25.36 29.79 -10.75
C GLU A 184 24.31 29.58 -9.64
N ALA A 185 23.43 28.58 -9.79
CA ALA A 185 22.43 28.24 -8.76
C ALA A 185 23.08 27.68 -7.49
N THR A 186 24.17 26.94 -7.64
CA THR A 186 24.95 26.44 -6.47
C THR A 186 25.62 27.58 -5.72
N PHE A 187 26.15 28.56 -6.43
CA PHE A 187 26.76 29.74 -5.85
C PHE A 187 25.70 30.61 -5.15
N ALA A 188 24.54 30.79 -5.76
CA ALA A 188 23.44 31.52 -5.16
C ALA A 188 22.95 30.83 -3.86
N LEU A 189 22.75 29.52 -3.88
CA LEU A 189 22.31 28.76 -2.70
C LEU A 189 23.28 28.87 -1.49
N LYS A 190 24.57 28.98 -1.75
CA LYS A 190 25.58 29.16 -0.67
C LYS A 190 25.49 30.54 -0.02
N ASN A 191 25.16 31.58 -0.80
CA ASN A 191 25.18 32.98 -0.41
C ASN A 191 23.81 33.55 -0.03
N ILE A 192 22.73 32.76 -0.07
CA ILE A 192 21.40 33.16 0.40
C ILE A 192 21.36 33.03 1.91
N ASP A 193 21.19 34.16 2.61
CA ASP A 193 21.05 34.22 4.07
C ASP A 193 19.59 34.25 4.53
N SER A 194 18.67 34.70 3.67
CA SER A 194 17.24 34.75 3.99
C SER A 194 16.57 33.38 3.86
N PRO A 195 15.98 32.86 4.96
CA PRO A 195 15.20 31.62 4.89
C PRO A 195 14.01 31.69 3.94
N TRP A 196 13.32 32.84 3.89
CA TRP A 196 12.17 33.08 3.03
C TRP A 196 12.56 33.07 1.56
N PHE A 197 13.59 33.82 1.20
CA PHE A 197 14.07 33.84 -0.19
C PHE A 197 14.62 32.47 -0.60
N MET A 198 15.32 31.77 0.30
CA MET A 198 15.86 30.45 0.03
C MET A 198 14.79 29.43 -0.34
N VAL A 199 13.71 29.33 0.45
CA VAL A 199 12.64 28.35 0.15
C VAL A 199 11.91 28.66 -1.15
N ASN A 200 11.68 29.96 -1.44
CA ASN A 200 11.06 30.38 -2.71
C ASN A 200 12.00 30.13 -3.91
N PHE A 201 13.29 30.40 -3.75
CA PHE A 201 14.31 30.17 -4.79
C PHE A 201 14.43 28.68 -5.11
N ILE A 202 14.50 27.82 -4.09
CA ILE A 202 14.56 26.38 -4.28
C ILE A 202 13.27 25.88 -4.94
N ALA A 203 12.09 26.28 -4.45
CA ALA A 203 10.80 25.85 -5.01
C ALA A 203 10.64 26.24 -6.49
N SER A 204 11.13 27.42 -6.87
CA SER A 204 11.10 27.88 -8.25
C SER A 204 11.94 27.00 -9.18
N ASN A 205 13.10 26.52 -8.71
CA ASN A 205 14.07 25.75 -9.48
C ASN A 205 13.88 24.23 -9.40
N LEU A 206 12.88 23.74 -8.67
CA LEU A 206 12.55 22.32 -8.63
C LEU A 206 12.04 21.81 -9.98
N VAL A 207 12.40 20.56 -10.30
CA VAL A 207 11.86 19.85 -11.48
C VAL A 207 10.59 19.13 -11.05
N GLN A 208 9.52 19.91 -10.87
CA GLN A 208 8.21 19.40 -10.42
C GLN A 208 7.10 19.89 -11.36
N SER A 209 5.93 19.24 -11.28
CA SER A 209 4.75 19.64 -12.06
C SER A 209 4.28 21.06 -11.71
N MET A 210 3.53 21.66 -12.62
CA MET A 210 2.98 23.01 -12.42
C MET A 210 2.03 23.06 -11.24
N GLU A 211 1.23 22.00 -11.08
CA GLU A 211 0.27 21.87 -9.97
C GLU A 211 0.98 21.80 -8.62
N GLU A 212 2.10 21.09 -8.54
CA GLU A 212 2.88 20.99 -7.30
C GLU A 212 3.55 22.31 -6.95
N LYS A 213 4.12 23.03 -7.94
CA LYS A 213 4.68 24.35 -7.73
C LYS A 213 3.60 25.37 -7.32
N GLN A 214 2.45 25.30 -7.93
CA GLN A 214 1.32 26.17 -7.57
C GLN A 214 0.82 25.86 -6.16
N ARG A 215 0.69 24.59 -5.80
CA ARG A 215 0.33 24.19 -4.43
C ARG A 215 1.31 24.72 -3.40
N LEU A 216 2.61 24.69 -3.68
CA LEU A 216 3.62 25.29 -2.81
C LEU A 216 3.43 26.80 -2.69
N LEU A 217 3.13 27.53 -3.78
CA LEU A 217 2.88 28.97 -3.77
C LEU A 217 1.67 29.34 -2.90
N GLU A 218 0.67 28.46 -2.80
CA GLU A 218 -0.57 28.67 -2.04
C GLU A 218 -0.42 28.49 -0.52
N ILE A 219 0.68 27.88 -0.05
CA ILE A 219 0.92 27.68 1.38
C ILE A 219 1.29 29.00 2.05
N ASN A 220 0.46 29.47 2.99
CA ASN A 220 0.71 30.70 3.71
C ASN A 220 1.72 30.59 4.84
N ASP A 221 1.76 29.44 5.52
CA ASP A 221 2.65 29.19 6.64
C ASP A 221 4.02 28.77 6.14
N ILE A 222 5.06 29.57 6.46
CA ILE A 222 6.44 29.31 6.02
C ILE A 222 6.99 27.96 6.57
N THR A 223 6.53 27.53 7.75
CA THR A 223 6.97 26.26 8.34
C THR A 223 6.36 25.08 7.59
N LYS A 224 5.07 25.19 7.24
CA LYS A 224 4.39 24.19 6.41
C LYS A 224 5.00 24.14 5.00
N PHE A 225 5.26 25.31 4.41
CA PHE A 225 5.92 25.40 3.11
C PHE A 225 7.29 24.73 3.14
N ALA A 226 8.11 25.06 4.12
CA ALA A 226 9.43 24.48 4.27
C ALA A 226 9.38 22.95 4.53
N THR A 227 8.39 22.47 5.27
CA THR A 227 8.22 21.02 5.55
C THR A 227 7.82 20.27 4.29
N GLU A 228 6.89 20.80 3.51
CA GLU A 228 6.48 20.21 2.23
C GLU A 228 7.65 20.21 1.23
N LEU A 229 8.37 21.34 1.14
CA LEU A 229 9.57 21.46 0.31
C LEU A 229 10.65 20.43 0.71
N LEU A 230 10.88 20.24 2.01
CA LEU A 230 11.82 19.22 2.50
C LEU A 230 11.40 17.81 2.09
N SER A 231 10.10 17.50 2.14
CA SER A 231 9.56 16.21 1.71
C SER A 231 9.82 15.96 0.23
N ILE A 232 9.58 16.96 -0.62
CA ILE A 232 9.86 16.88 -2.06
C ILE A 232 11.35 16.68 -2.33
N LEU A 233 12.22 17.45 -1.69
CA LEU A 233 13.67 17.31 -1.85
C LEU A 233 14.18 15.95 -1.36
N SER A 234 13.62 15.43 -0.27
CA SER A 234 13.96 14.09 0.24
C SER A 234 13.66 12.99 -0.78
N ASN A 235 12.49 13.05 -1.41
CA ASN A 235 12.11 12.12 -2.45
C ASN A 235 13.04 12.23 -3.68
N GLU A 236 13.40 13.46 -4.07
CA GLU A 236 14.30 13.72 -5.20
C GLU A 236 15.70 13.17 -4.93
N VAL A 237 16.24 13.37 -3.72
CA VAL A 237 17.54 12.79 -3.31
C VAL A 237 17.50 11.27 -3.40
N GLN A 238 16.44 10.63 -2.91
CA GLN A 238 16.28 9.17 -2.98
C GLN A 238 16.23 8.67 -4.44
N MET A 239 15.52 9.38 -5.32
CA MET A 239 15.46 9.05 -6.74
C MET A 239 16.82 9.17 -7.43
N ILE A 240 17.60 10.22 -7.10
CA ILE A 240 18.96 10.41 -7.64
C ILE A 240 19.90 9.31 -7.13
N GLU A 241 19.79 8.94 -5.86
CA GLU A 241 20.60 7.85 -5.29
C GLU A 241 20.28 6.49 -5.92
N LEU A 242 19.00 6.21 -6.14
CA LEU A 242 18.56 5.00 -6.84
C LEU A 242 19.07 4.99 -8.29
N LYS A 243 18.97 6.11 -8.99
CA LYS A 243 19.49 6.27 -10.37
C LYS A 243 21.00 6.04 -10.41
N HIS A 244 21.72 6.58 -9.45
CA HIS A 244 23.18 6.38 -9.34
C HIS A 244 23.56 4.94 -9.03
N GLN A 245 22.81 4.26 -8.16
CA GLN A 245 22.98 2.82 -7.87
C GLN A 245 22.73 1.97 -9.11
N ILE A 246 21.67 2.29 -9.86
CA ILE A 246 21.35 1.59 -11.12
C ILE A 246 22.45 1.85 -12.15
N GLN A 247 22.89 3.10 -12.31
CA GLN A 247 23.95 3.45 -13.27
C GLN A 247 25.30 2.82 -12.91
N SER A 248 25.67 2.79 -11.61
CA SER A 248 26.91 2.14 -11.17
C SER A 248 26.84 0.63 -11.38
N LYS A 249 25.68 0.00 -11.16
CA LYS A 249 25.46 -1.41 -11.41
C LYS A 249 25.53 -1.73 -12.92
N VAL A 250 24.87 -0.91 -13.73
CA VAL A 250 24.92 -1.02 -15.19
C VAL A 250 26.36 -0.80 -15.70
N LYS A 251 27.10 0.17 -15.13
CA LYS A 251 28.50 0.42 -15.50
C LYS A 251 29.41 -0.75 -15.11
N MET A 252 29.24 -1.32 -13.91
CA MET A 252 29.96 -2.53 -13.52
C MET A 252 29.64 -3.73 -14.39
N ASP A 253 28.37 -3.87 -14.78
CA ASP A 253 27.94 -4.94 -15.70
C ASP A 253 28.47 -4.69 -17.13
N MET A 254 28.50 -3.44 -17.59
CA MET A 254 29.11 -3.05 -18.85
C MET A 254 30.65 -3.24 -18.85
N ASP A 255 31.33 -2.84 -17.78
CA ASP A 255 32.79 -3.03 -17.64
C ASP A 255 33.12 -4.52 -17.60
N LYS A 256 32.28 -5.33 -16.96
CA LYS A 256 32.40 -6.80 -16.97
C LYS A 256 32.14 -7.37 -18.35
N GLN A 257 31.12 -6.91 -19.05
CA GLN A 257 30.82 -7.31 -20.44
C GLN A 257 31.93 -6.83 -21.40
N GLN A 258 32.47 -5.63 -21.21
CA GLN A 258 33.56 -5.09 -22.04
C GLN A 258 34.86 -5.86 -21.82
N ARG A 259 35.15 -6.26 -20.57
CA ARG A 259 36.29 -7.12 -20.22
C ARG A 259 36.09 -8.54 -20.75
N GLU A 260 34.89 -9.11 -20.65
CA GLU A 260 34.54 -10.39 -21.26
C GLU A 260 34.61 -10.30 -22.80
N TYR A 261 34.19 -9.19 -23.38
CA TYR A 261 34.30 -8.94 -24.82
C TYR A 261 35.77 -8.90 -25.27
N LEU A 262 36.63 -8.17 -24.56
CA LEU A 262 38.07 -8.06 -24.87
C LEU A 262 38.78 -9.40 -24.70
N LEU A 263 38.43 -10.15 -23.63
CA LEU A 263 38.92 -11.52 -23.42
C LEU A 263 38.43 -12.48 -24.51
N ASN A 264 37.19 -12.34 -24.94
CA ASN A 264 36.62 -13.12 -26.04
C ASN A 264 37.24 -12.71 -27.38
N GLN A 265 37.59 -11.47 -27.60
CA GLN A 265 38.29 -11.02 -28.80
C GLN A 265 39.74 -11.54 -28.82
N GLN A 266 40.44 -11.54 -27.71
CA GLN A 266 41.75 -12.17 -27.57
C GLN A 266 41.68 -13.67 -27.75
N LEU A 267 40.65 -14.33 -27.16
CA LEU A 267 40.36 -15.74 -27.39
C LEU A 267 40.04 -16.03 -28.86
N ARG A 268 39.32 -15.15 -29.58
CA ARG A 268 39.06 -15.25 -31.02
C ARG A 268 40.34 -15.21 -31.82
N THR A 269 41.20 -14.23 -31.56
CA THR A 269 42.49 -14.09 -32.30
C THR A 269 43.39 -15.34 -32.06
N ILE A 270 43.44 -15.83 -30.81
CA ILE A 270 44.17 -17.06 -30.44
C ILE A 270 43.51 -18.28 -31.09
N GLN A 271 42.19 -18.36 -31.18
CA GLN A 271 41.45 -19.45 -31.82
C GLN A 271 41.56 -19.43 -33.33
N GLU A 272 41.58 -18.25 -33.95
CA GLU A 272 41.88 -18.13 -35.40
C GLU A 272 43.31 -18.58 -35.76
N GLU A 273 44.28 -18.33 -34.88
CA GLU A 273 45.64 -18.81 -35.00
C GLU A 273 45.74 -20.32 -34.74
N LEU A 274 44.81 -20.92 -33.98
CA LEU A 274 44.75 -22.36 -33.69
C LEU A 274 43.88 -23.18 -34.67
N GLY A 275 43.31 -22.55 -35.68
CA GLY A 275 42.72 -23.21 -36.86
C GLY A 275 41.26 -23.59 -36.77
N GLY A 276 40.44 -22.94 -35.86
CA GLY A 276 38.99 -23.06 -35.83
C GLY A 276 38.28 -21.71 -35.83
N THR A 277 37.25 -21.51 -36.66
CA THR A 277 36.41 -20.33 -36.59
C THR A 277 35.56 -20.34 -35.34
N PRO A 278 35.41 -19.18 -34.62
CA PRO A 278 34.59 -19.11 -33.40
C PRO A 278 33.21 -19.71 -33.56
N ASN A 279 32.66 -19.57 -34.75
CA ASN A 279 31.33 -20.09 -35.11
C ASN A 279 31.25 -21.62 -35.10
N GLU A 280 32.30 -22.32 -35.57
CA GLU A 280 32.35 -23.80 -35.53
C GLU A 280 32.45 -24.35 -34.10
N ILE A 281 33.11 -23.63 -33.23
CA ILE A 281 33.26 -24.01 -31.81
C ILE A 281 31.92 -23.86 -31.10
N ASP A 282 31.22 -22.72 -31.27
CA ASP A 282 29.90 -22.47 -30.65
C ASP A 282 28.88 -23.52 -31.12
N ILE A 283 28.88 -23.82 -32.42
CA ILE A 283 28.01 -24.87 -32.99
C ILE A 283 28.35 -26.24 -32.46
N LYS A 284 29.63 -26.54 -32.28
CA LYS A 284 30.09 -27.81 -31.74
C LYS A 284 29.68 -27.98 -30.28
N VAL A 285 29.82 -26.93 -29.48
CA VAL A 285 29.39 -26.90 -28.09
C VAL A 285 27.87 -27.06 -27.95
N LEU A 286 27.08 -26.42 -28.82
CA LEU A 286 25.63 -26.59 -28.84
C LEU A 286 25.26 -28.05 -29.19
N LYS A 287 25.91 -28.65 -30.19
CA LYS A 287 25.71 -30.06 -30.58
C LYS A 287 26.09 -31.05 -29.46
N GLU A 288 27.23 -30.83 -28.80
CA GLU A 288 27.67 -31.66 -27.68
C GLU A 288 26.72 -31.56 -26.47
N LYS A 289 26.19 -30.35 -26.18
CA LYS A 289 25.18 -30.20 -25.14
C LYS A 289 23.86 -30.87 -25.53
N ALA A 290 23.43 -30.73 -26.81
CA ALA A 290 22.23 -31.30 -27.37
C ALA A 290 22.25 -32.83 -27.32
N ALA A 291 23.37 -33.48 -27.69
CA ALA A 291 23.56 -34.94 -27.70
C ALA A 291 23.40 -35.57 -26.31
N LYS A 292 23.54 -34.81 -25.23
CA LYS A 292 23.34 -35.26 -23.85
C LYS A 292 21.88 -35.18 -23.38
N LYS A 293 20.98 -34.56 -24.18
CA LYS A 293 19.60 -34.33 -23.81
C LYS A 293 18.66 -35.42 -24.32
N LYS A 294 17.60 -35.68 -23.61
CA LYS A 294 16.52 -36.60 -24.03
C LYS A 294 15.33 -35.81 -24.52
N TRP A 295 15.40 -35.31 -25.74
CA TRP A 295 14.38 -34.45 -26.27
C TRP A 295 13.16 -35.23 -26.80
N PRO A 296 11.95 -34.59 -26.82
CA PRO A 296 10.86 -34.99 -27.71
C PRO A 296 11.29 -34.81 -29.18
N LYS A 297 10.75 -35.64 -30.06
CA LYS A 297 11.12 -35.62 -31.51
C LYS A 297 10.94 -34.22 -32.13
N GLU A 298 9.86 -33.56 -31.82
CA GLU A 298 9.55 -32.23 -32.36
C GLU A 298 10.59 -31.15 -31.95
N VAL A 299 11.10 -31.26 -30.73
CA VAL A 299 12.14 -30.34 -30.21
C VAL A 299 13.48 -30.63 -30.91
N GLU A 300 13.80 -31.90 -31.13
CA GLU A 300 15.03 -32.30 -31.80
C GLU A 300 15.01 -31.83 -33.26
N GLU A 301 13.93 -32.08 -33.99
CA GLU A 301 13.74 -31.62 -35.38
C GLU A 301 13.82 -30.11 -35.51
N THR A 302 13.20 -29.39 -34.59
CA THR A 302 13.23 -27.90 -34.56
C THR A 302 14.62 -27.39 -34.23
N PHE A 303 15.31 -27.99 -33.26
CA PHE A 303 16.68 -27.65 -32.92
C PHE A 303 17.63 -27.85 -34.12
N GLU A 304 17.55 -28.98 -34.79
CA GLU A 304 18.39 -29.26 -35.96
C GLU A 304 18.14 -28.27 -37.12
N LYS A 305 16.86 -27.97 -37.40
CA LYS A 305 16.46 -27.01 -38.40
C LYS A 305 16.99 -25.58 -38.08
N GLU A 306 16.82 -25.14 -36.86
CA GLU A 306 17.28 -23.82 -36.43
C GLU A 306 18.82 -23.76 -36.30
N LEU A 307 19.47 -24.85 -35.97
CA LEU A 307 20.93 -24.98 -35.96
C LEU A 307 21.51 -24.91 -37.39
N GLN A 308 20.85 -25.53 -38.37
CA GLN A 308 21.23 -25.41 -39.79
C GLN A 308 21.09 -23.95 -40.29
N LYS A 309 20.09 -23.20 -39.83
CA LYS A 309 19.96 -21.78 -40.12
C LYS A 309 21.14 -20.99 -39.52
N LEU A 310 21.46 -21.24 -38.23
CA LEU A 310 22.60 -20.61 -37.56
C LEU A 310 23.92 -20.84 -38.31
N GLN A 311 24.13 -22.07 -38.83
CA GLN A 311 25.33 -22.44 -39.59
C GLN A 311 25.49 -21.62 -40.86
N ARG A 312 24.38 -21.18 -41.47
CA ARG A 312 24.36 -20.41 -42.72
C ARG A 312 24.39 -18.90 -42.48
N MET A 313 24.17 -18.45 -41.25
CA MET A 313 24.15 -17.03 -40.91
C MET A 313 25.57 -16.44 -40.77
N ASN A 314 25.71 -15.19 -41.16
CA ASN A 314 26.94 -14.46 -40.92
C ASN A 314 27.01 -14.09 -39.42
N PRO A 315 28.08 -14.44 -38.70
CA PRO A 315 28.24 -14.13 -37.27
C PRO A 315 28.23 -12.64 -36.91
N GLN A 316 28.45 -11.76 -37.91
CA GLN A 316 28.48 -10.30 -37.69
C GLN A 316 27.10 -9.65 -37.73
N VAL A 317 26.04 -10.35 -38.09
CA VAL A 317 24.68 -9.80 -38.09
C VAL A 317 23.99 -10.01 -36.74
N ALA A 318 23.16 -9.06 -36.37
CA ALA A 318 22.47 -9.09 -35.07
C ALA A 318 21.57 -10.34 -34.88
N GLU A 319 21.00 -10.83 -35.95
CA GLU A 319 20.16 -12.03 -36.01
C GLU A 319 20.92 -13.30 -35.58
N TYR A 320 22.23 -13.36 -35.78
CA TYR A 320 23.06 -14.48 -35.33
C TYR A 320 22.99 -14.61 -33.80
N GLY A 321 23.16 -13.50 -33.08
CA GLY A 321 23.09 -13.50 -31.61
C GLY A 321 21.72 -13.90 -31.09
N ILE A 322 20.65 -13.46 -31.75
CA ILE A 322 19.28 -13.85 -31.41
C ILE A 322 19.08 -15.35 -31.60
N GLN A 323 19.51 -15.88 -32.74
CA GLN A 323 19.37 -17.28 -33.10
C GLN A 323 20.22 -18.19 -32.20
N HIS A 324 21.45 -17.77 -31.89
CA HIS A 324 22.33 -18.48 -30.94
C HIS A 324 21.71 -18.55 -29.55
N ASN A 325 21.22 -17.42 -29.03
CA ASN A 325 20.56 -17.36 -27.72
C ASN A 325 19.29 -18.24 -27.69
N TYR A 326 18.52 -18.26 -28.76
CA TYR A 326 17.35 -19.12 -28.90
C TYR A 326 17.73 -20.61 -28.80
N LEU A 327 18.75 -21.06 -29.52
CA LEU A 327 19.24 -22.44 -29.47
C LEU A 327 19.82 -22.77 -28.10
N GLU A 328 20.51 -21.84 -27.46
CA GLU A 328 21.03 -22.01 -26.10
C GLU A 328 19.88 -22.20 -25.10
N TYR A 329 18.79 -21.45 -25.22
CA TYR A 329 17.59 -21.67 -24.40
C TYR A 329 17.00 -23.05 -24.59
N ILE A 330 16.84 -23.54 -25.82
CA ILE A 330 16.32 -24.87 -26.10
C ILE A 330 17.20 -25.95 -25.42
N VAL A 331 18.53 -25.81 -25.55
CA VAL A 331 19.48 -26.78 -24.98
C VAL A 331 19.49 -26.74 -23.46
N GLU A 332 19.35 -25.58 -22.85
CA GLU A 332 19.40 -25.42 -21.38
C GLU A 332 18.09 -25.80 -20.69
N LEU A 333 16.96 -25.83 -21.39
CA LEU A 333 15.71 -26.30 -20.83
C LEU A 333 15.78 -27.78 -20.41
N PRO A 334 15.13 -28.12 -19.30
CA PRO A 334 15.17 -29.49 -18.76
C PRO A 334 14.14 -30.42 -19.44
N TRP A 335 14.16 -30.56 -20.76
CA TRP A 335 13.27 -31.45 -21.49
C TRP A 335 13.35 -32.87 -20.96
N ASN A 336 12.23 -33.41 -20.46
CA ASN A 336 12.15 -34.77 -19.89
C ASN A 336 13.16 -35.06 -18.76
N GLU A 337 13.69 -34.02 -18.13
CA GLU A 337 14.58 -34.16 -16.96
C GLU A 337 13.75 -34.03 -15.68
N TYR A 338 13.51 -35.13 -15.01
CA TYR A 338 12.67 -35.19 -13.81
C TYR A 338 13.52 -35.50 -12.57
N THR A 339 13.18 -34.82 -11.45
CA THR A 339 13.67 -35.26 -10.13
C THR A 339 12.88 -36.48 -9.68
N LYS A 340 13.53 -37.39 -8.95
CA LYS A 340 12.86 -38.57 -8.41
C LYS A 340 11.93 -38.15 -7.26
N ASP A 341 10.67 -38.51 -7.41
CA ASP A 341 9.63 -38.14 -6.42
C ASP A 341 9.69 -39.06 -5.20
N ASN A 342 9.55 -38.46 -4.03
CA ASN A 342 9.38 -39.15 -2.77
C ASN A 342 7.94 -39.00 -2.26
N PHE A 343 7.12 -40.01 -2.52
CA PHE A 343 5.74 -40.08 -2.03
C PHE A 343 5.60 -40.83 -0.71
N ASP A 344 6.61 -40.77 0.17
CA ASP A 344 6.46 -41.23 1.56
C ASP A 344 5.67 -40.22 2.37
N LEU A 345 4.38 -40.50 2.59
CA LEU A 345 3.46 -39.64 3.33
C LEU A 345 3.89 -39.43 4.79
N LYS A 346 4.51 -40.45 5.41
CA LYS A 346 5.03 -40.32 6.79
C LYS A 346 6.25 -39.39 6.83
N HIS A 347 7.08 -39.43 5.80
CA HIS A 347 8.17 -38.48 5.64
C HIS A 347 7.63 -37.05 5.39
N ALA A 348 6.63 -36.91 4.54
CA ALA A 348 6.01 -35.64 4.25
C ALA A 348 5.41 -35.01 5.52
N GLN A 349 4.66 -35.78 6.31
CA GLN A 349 4.13 -35.33 7.60
C GLN A 349 5.25 -34.81 8.52
N LYS A 350 6.32 -35.61 8.69
CA LYS A 350 7.47 -35.21 9.53
C LYS A 350 8.15 -33.93 9.05
N VAL A 351 8.26 -33.70 7.75
CA VAL A 351 8.85 -32.48 7.20
C VAL A 351 7.95 -31.29 7.49
N LEU A 352 6.63 -31.43 7.28
CA LEU A 352 5.65 -30.40 7.57
C LEU A 352 5.62 -30.04 9.05
N ASP A 353 5.66 -31.05 9.94
CA ASP A 353 5.67 -30.84 11.40
C ASP A 353 6.95 -30.19 11.90
N LYS A 354 8.08 -30.50 11.27
CA LYS A 354 9.36 -29.90 11.59
C LYS A 354 9.44 -28.44 11.16
N ASP A 355 8.92 -28.12 9.97
CA ASP A 355 9.08 -26.80 9.35
C ASP A 355 7.94 -25.84 9.75
N HIS A 356 6.79 -26.36 10.24
CA HIS A 356 5.61 -25.56 10.62
C HIS A 356 5.02 -26.04 11.94
N PHE A 357 4.89 -25.12 12.87
CA PHE A 357 4.19 -25.37 14.13
C PHE A 357 2.68 -25.16 13.97
N GLY A 358 1.86 -26.00 14.59
CA GLY A 358 0.41 -25.96 14.43
C GLY A 358 -0.05 -26.36 13.03
N LEU A 359 -1.17 -25.80 12.58
CA LEU A 359 -1.75 -26.00 11.24
C LEU A 359 -2.08 -27.49 10.93
N GLU A 360 -2.49 -28.28 11.96
CA GLU A 360 -2.69 -29.74 11.80
C GLU A 360 -3.68 -30.04 10.67
N LYS A 361 -4.89 -29.43 10.68
CA LYS A 361 -5.90 -29.64 9.63
C LYS A 361 -5.36 -29.34 8.23
N ILE A 362 -4.54 -28.29 8.10
CA ILE A 362 -3.93 -27.89 6.83
C ILE A 362 -2.87 -28.90 6.38
N LYS A 363 -2.06 -29.37 7.31
CA LYS A 363 -1.07 -30.42 7.03
C LYS A 363 -1.74 -31.72 6.62
N ASP A 364 -2.80 -32.12 7.30
CA ASP A 364 -3.59 -33.30 6.96
C ASP A 364 -4.19 -33.19 5.55
N ARG A 365 -4.79 -32.04 5.21
CA ARG A 365 -5.28 -31.77 3.85
C ARG A 365 -4.19 -31.83 2.80
N ILE A 366 -2.99 -31.29 3.09
CA ILE A 366 -1.85 -31.39 2.20
C ILE A 366 -1.41 -32.86 2.03
N VAL A 367 -1.40 -33.63 3.11
CA VAL A 367 -1.03 -35.06 3.06
C VAL A 367 -2.10 -35.88 2.30
N GLU A 368 -3.39 -35.58 2.50
CA GLU A 368 -4.49 -36.16 1.71
C GLU A 368 -4.32 -35.88 0.23
N TYR A 369 -4.04 -34.64 -0.13
CA TYR A 369 -3.78 -34.22 -1.50
C TYR A 369 -2.58 -35.00 -2.10
N LEU A 370 -1.47 -35.12 -1.37
CA LEU A 370 -0.32 -35.89 -1.78
C LEU A 370 -0.62 -37.39 -1.89
N ALA A 371 -1.51 -37.93 -1.06
CA ALA A 371 -1.97 -39.31 -1.13
C ALA A 371 -2.75 -39.59 -2.42
N VAL A 372 -3.63 -38.65 -2.80
CA VAL A 372 -4.38 -38.74 -4.08
C VAL A 372 -3.43 -38.71 -5.26
N LEU A 373 -2.45 -37.79 -5.27
CA LEU A 373 -1.41 -37.74 -6.31
C LEU A 373 -0.63 -39.04 -6.42
N LYS A 374 -0.29 -39.67 -5.29
CA LYS A 374 0.38 -40.95 -5.24
C LYS A 374 -0.45 -42.07 -5.84
N LEU A 375 -1.77 -42.11 -5.51
CA LEU A 375 -2.67 -43.19 -5.98
C LEU A 375 -3.00 -43.05 -7.46
N LYS A 376 -3.24 -41.83 -7.94
CA LYS A 376 -3.50 -41.57 -9.35
C LYS A 376 -2.29 -41.75 -10.24
N ASN A 377 -1.08 -41.65 -9.70
CA ASN A 377 0.17 -41.60 -10.45
C ASN A 377 0.13 -40.60 -11.62
N ASP A 378 -0.70 -39.56 -11.48
CA ASP A 378 -0.92 -38.50 -12.44
C ASP A 378 -1.04 -37.18 -11.66
N MET A 379 -0.51 -36.08 -12.23
CA MET A 379 -0.58 -34.74 -11.66
C MET A 379 -1.86 -33.96 -12.07
N LYS A 380 -2.79 -34.60 -12.80
CA LYS A 380 -4.09 -34.05 -13.16
C LYS A 380 -5.00 -33.99 -11.92
N SER A 381 -4.69 -33.05 -11.05
CA SER A 381 -5.48 -32.75 -9.84
C SER A 381 -5.72 -31.26 -9.76
N PRO A 382 -6.78 -30.82 -9.07
CA PRO A 382 -6.99 -29.39 -8.82
C PRO A 382 -5.73 -28.75 -8.22
N ILE A 383 -5.51 -27.48 -8.52
CA ILE A 383 -4.34 -26.75 -8.04
C ILE A 383 -4.55 -26.41 -6.58
N LEU A 384 -3.55 -26.69 -5.75
CA LEU A 384 -3.61 -26.33 -4.34
C LEU A 384 -3.50 -24.81 -4.17
N CYS A 385 -4.54 -24.16 -3.63
CA CYS A 385 -4.55 -22.75 -3.35
C CYS A 385 -4.55 -22.49 -1.84
N LEU A 386 -3.48 -21.90 -1.33
CA LEU A 386 -3.32 -21.54 0.07
C LEU A 386 -3.81 -20.09 0.27
N VAL A 387 -4.92 -19.91 0.96
CA VAL A 387 -5.57 -18.61 1.17
C VAL A 387 -5.46 -18.20 2.64
N GLY A 388 -5.27 -16.93 2.91
CA GLY A 388 -5.25 -16.42 4.28
C GLY A 388 -4.46 -15.14 4.43
N PRO A 389 -4.42 -14.58 5.63
CA PRO A 389 -3.76 -13.32 5.89
C PRO A 389 -2.24 -13.35 5.63
N PRO A 390 -1.60 -12.20 5.47
CA PRO A 390 -0.16 -12.15 5.27
C PRO A 390 0.61 -12.68 6.49
N GLY A 391 1.72 -13.37 6.25
CA GLY A 391 2.61 -13.84 7.31
C GLY A 391 2.22 -15.16 7.99
N VAL A 392 1.17 -15.86 7.53
CA VAL A 392 0.76 -17.18 8.09
C VAL A 392 1.54 -18.36 7.52
N GLY A 393 2.51 -18.13 6.64
CA GLY A 393 3.40 -19.18 6.16
C GLY A 393 3.01 -19.84 4.84
N LYS A 394 2.08 -19.27 4.06
CA LYS A 394 1.62 -19.80 2.75
C LYS A 394 2.78 -20.23 1.84
N THR A 395 3.68 -19.30 1.56
CA THR A 395 4.83 -19.50 0.67
C THR A 395 5.84 -20.50 1.26
N SER A 396 5.99 -20.56 2.57
CA SER A 396 6.87 -21.52 3.24
C SER A 396 6.32 -22.93 3.22
N LEU A 397 4.99 -23.12 3.29
CA LEU A 397 4.34 -24.41 3.12
C LEU A 397 4.65 -25.01 1.74
N GLY A 398 4.57 -24.22 0.67
CA GLY A 398 4.96 -24.66 -0.68
C GLY A 398 6.41 -25.12 -0.75
N LYS A 399 7.33 -24.44 -0.05
CA LYS A 399 8.74 -24.87 0.04
C LYS A 399 8.89 -26.18 0.81
N SER A 400 8.12 -26.38 1.87
CA SER A 400 8.15 -27.61 2.66
C SER A 400 7.56 -28.80 1.91
N ILE A 401 6.51 -28.57 1.10
CA ILE A 401 5.96 -29.58 0.16
C ILE A 401 7.03 -30.01 -0.85
N ALA A 402 7.73 -29.04 -1.46
CA ALA A 402 8.82 -29.33 -2.38
C ALA A 402 9.93 -30.19 -1.73
N LYS A 403 10.29 -29.85 -0.50
CA LYS A 403 11.29 -30.59 0.29
C LYS A 403 10.80 -32.00 0.63
N ALA A 404 9.54 -32.16 0.98
CA ALA A 404 8.93 -33.45 1.29
C ALA A 404 8.91 -34.38 0.10
N LEU A 405 8.61 -33.87 -1.09
CA LEU A 405 8.58 -34.60 -2.35
C LEU A 405 9.97 -34.81 -2.97
N GLY A 406 11.02 -34.16 -2.48
CA GLY A 406 12.35 -34.17 -3.09
C GLY A 406 12.45 -33.43 -4.41
N ARG A 407 11.47 -32.55 -4.70
CA ARG A 407 11.40 -31.76 -5.93
C ARG A 407 12.13 -30.42 -5.80
N LYS A 408 12.53 -29.83 -6.92
CA LYS A 408 13.04 -28.48 -6.97
C LYS A 408 11.89 -27.49 -6.64
N TYR A 409 12.25 -26.42 -5.98
CA TYR A 409 11.31 -25.36 -5.57
C TYR A 409 11.50 -24.13 -6.44
N ILE A 410 10.41 -23.65 -7.02
CA ILE A 410 10.36 -22.39 -7.76
C ILE A 410 9.31 -21.49 -7.08
N ARG A 411 9.59 -20.21 -7.00
CA ARG A 411 8.64 -19.18 -6.58
C ARG A 411 8.57 -18.09 -7.63
N MET A 412 7.38 -17.79 -8.10
CA MET A 412 7.09 -16.66 -8.95
C MET A 412 6.02 -15.79 -8.30
N SER A 413 6.35 -14.52 -8.02
CA SER A 413 5.36 -13.56 -7.59
C SER A 413 4.59 -13.05 -8.80
N LEU A 414 3.27 -13.11 -8.71
CA LEU A 414 2.32 -12.60 -9.69
C LEU A 414 1.86 -11.18 -9.37
N GLY A 415 2.18 -10.69 -8.16
CA GLY A 415 1.90 -9.31 -7.79
C GLY A 415 2.67 -8.33 -8.66
N GLY A 416 1.95 -7.56 -9.47
CA GLY A 416 2.52 -6.60 -10.41
C GLY A 416 2.67 -7.08 -11.84
N VAL A 417 2.32 -8.31 -12.15
CA VAL A 417 2.20 -8.80 -13.53
C VAL A 417 1.00 -8.11 -14.19
N ARG A 418 1.27 -7.41 -15.28
CA ARG A 418 0.27 -6.62 -16.02
C ARG A 418 0.16 -7.00 -17.48
N ASP A 419 1.14 -7.71 -18.01
CA ASP A 419 1.26 -8.07 -19.42
C ASP A 419 1.29 -9.60 -19.56
N GLU A 420 0.50 -10.11 -20.49
CA GLU A 420 0.48 -11.53 -20.84
C GLU A 420 1.86 -12.02 -21.31
N SER A 421 2.62 -11.17 -21.97
CA SER A 421 3.96 -11.47 -22.47
C SER A 421 4.96 -11.79 -21.35
N GLU A 422 4.74 -11.31 -20.11
CA GLU A 422 5.54 -11.72 -18.97
C GLU A 422 5.42 -13.22 -18.69
N LEU A 423 4.26 -13.83 -18.96
CA LEU A 423 4.00 -15.24 -18.72
C LEU A 423 4.35 -16.10 -19.94
N ARG A 424 3.93 -15.65 -21.14
CA ARG A 424 4.10 -16.38 -22.41
C ARG A 424 5.30 -15.98 -23.24
N GLY A 425 6.07 -14.98 -22.81
CA GLY A 425 7.22 -14.48 -23.57
C GLY A 425 6.85 -13.56 -24.73
N HIS A 426 7.84 -12.93 -25.30
CA HIS A 426 7.73 -12.09 -26.49
C HIS A 426 8.09 -12.90 -27.72
N ARG A 427 7.51 -12.57 -28.87
CA ARG A 427 7.88 -13.21 -30.15
C ARG A 427 9.37 -13.02 -30.42
N LYS A 428 10.06 -14.10 -30.77
CA LYS A 428 11.51 -14.12 -30.99
C LYS A 428 12.03 -13.15 -32.05
N THR A 429 11.14 -12.64 -32.90
CA THR A 429 11.49 -11.66 -33.96
C THR A 429 11.81 -10.27 -33.43
N TYR A 430 11.46 -9.96 -32.20
CA TYR A 430 11.76 -8.66 -31.60
C TYR A 430 13.17 -8.64 -30.99
N ILE A 431 13.88 -7.53 -31.19
CA ILE A 431 15.20 -7.33 -30.56
C ILE A 431 14.99 -7.27 -29.04
N GLY A 432 15.72 -8.11 -28.29
CA GLY A 432 15.57 -8.22 -26.87
C GLY A 432 14.41 -9.11 -26.39
N ALA A 433 13.77 -9.87 -27.29
CA ALA A 433 12.76 -10.85 -26.92
C ALA A 433 13.30 -11.88 -25.93
N MET A 434 12.48 -12.20 -24.94
CA MET A 434 12.79 -13.19 -23.91
C MET A 434 11.63 -14.17 -23.74
N PRO A 435 11.89 -15.43 -23.39
CA PRO A 435 10.83 -16.37 -23.04
C PRO A 435 10.07 -15.92 -21.80
N GLY A 436 8.88 -16.42 -21.63
CA GLY A 436 8.04 -16.14 -20.47
C GLY A 436 8.69 -16.56 -19.14
N ARG A 437 8.27 -15.93 -18.07
CA ARG A 437 8.83 -16.17 -16.70
C ARG A 437 8.70 -17.63 -16.25
N ILE A 438 7.73 -18.37 -16.77
CA ILE A 438 7.53 -19.78 -16.50
C ILE A 438 8.70 -20.57 -17.08
N ILE A 439 8.98 -20.42 -18.37
CA ILE A 439 10.08 -21.09 -19.07
C ILE A 439 11.44 -20.68 -18.49
N GLN A 440 11.64 -19.39 -18.22
CA GLN A 440 12.87 -18.92 -17.55
C GLN A 440 13.07 -19.57 -16.18
N SER A 441 12.00 -19.80 -15.44
CA SER A 441 12.06 -20.42 -14.12
C SER A 441 12.37 -21.89 -14.20
N LEU A 442 11.86 -22.59 -15.21
CA LEU A 442 12.18 -24.00 -15.47
C LEU A 442 13.65 -24.18 -15.86
N ARG A 443 14.19 -23.30 -16.71
CA ARG A 443 15.62 -23.26 -17.05
C ARG A 443 16.48 -23.15 -15.79
N LYS A 444 16.12 -22.24 -14.86
CA LYS A 444 16.84 -22.05 -13.58
C LYS A 444 16.74 -23.27 -12.66
N ALA A 445 15.59 -23.93 -12.63
CA ALA A 445 15.35 -25.11 -11.80
C ALA A 445 16.08 -26.36 -12.30
N LYS A 446 16.37 -26.45 -13.61
CA LYS A 446 16.95 -27.60 -14.26
C LYS A 446 16.16 -28.90 -13.99
N SER A 447 14.82 -28.79 -13.99
CA SER A 447 13.91 -29.91 -13.79
C SER A 447 12.54 -29.59 -14.38
N SER A 448 11.89 -30.56 -15.03
CA SER A 448 10.54 -30.44 -15.61
C SER A 448 9.42 -30.78 -14.64
N ASN A 449 9.73 -31.23 -13.43
CA ASN A 449 8.73 -31.54 -12.38
C ASN A 449 8.95 -30.78 -11.07
N PRO A 450 9.24 -29.48 -11.09
CA PRO A 450 9.40 -28.73 -9.87
C PRO A 450 8.05 -28.56 -9.13
N VAL A 451 8.11 -28.13 -7.87
CA VAL A 451 6.98 -27.48 -7.21
C VAL A 451 7.06 -26.01 -7.53
N PHE A 452 6.04 -25.49 -8.19
CA PHE A 452 5.99 -24.12 -8.68
C PHE A 452 4.97 -23.32 -7.88
N VAL A 453 5.46 -22.43 -7.02
CA VAL A 453 4.61 -21.58 -6.19
C VAL A 453 4.32 -20.26 -6.93
N LEU A 454 3.05 -20.04 -7.24
CA LEU A 454 2.49 -18.84 -7.79
C LEU A 454 2.00 -17.94 -6.63
N ASP A 455 2.83 -16.98 -6.26
CA ASP A 455 2.59 -16.16 -5.07
C ASP A 455 1.78 -14.92 -5.44
N GLU A 456 0.79 -14.57 -4.59
CA GLU A 456 -0.10 -13.41 -4.76
C GLU A 456 -0.93 -13.46 -6.05
N ILE A 457 -1.58 -14.61 -6.34
CA ILE A 457 -2.43 -14.76 -7.53
C ILE A 457 -3.66 -13.82 -7.50
N ASP A 458 -4.09 -13.42 -6.32
CA ASP A 458 -5.15 -12.45 -6.05
C ASP A 458 -4.84 -11.02 -6.52
N LYS A 459 -3.56 -10.72 -6.83
CA LYS A 459 -3.11 -9.40 -7.29
C LYS A 459 -2.91 -9.31 -8.80
N VAL A 460 -3.25 -10.34 -9.54
CA VAL A 460 -3.17 -10.31 -11.01
C VAL A 460 -4.30 -9.46 -11.55
N SER A 461 -3.97 -8.37 -12.23
CA SER A 461 -4.97 -7.48 -12.84
C SER A 461 -5.48 -8.10 -14.14
N GLY A 462 -6.81 -8.21 -14.28
CA GLY A 462 -7.45 -8.52 -15.58
C GLY A 462 -7.66 -7.25 -16.41
N ASN A 463 -7.89 -7.42 -17.71
CA ASN A 463 -8.26 -6.36 -18.68
C ASN A 463 -7.25 -5.20 -18.81
N ASN A 464 -6.04 -5.50 -19.25
CA ASN A 464 -5.08 -4.50 -19.70
C ASN A 464 -5.04 -4.42 -21.24
N VAL A 465 -4.64 -3.26 -21.75
CA VAL A 465 -4.48 -2.99 -23.21
C VAL A 465 -3.49 -3.98 -23.88
N ASN A 466 -2.60 -4.60 -23.10
CA ASN A 466 -1.52 -5.47 -23.58
C ASN A 466 -1.79 -6.97 -23.36
N GLY A 467 -3.05 -7.40 -23.31
CA GLY A 467 -3.43 -8.80 -23.10
C GLY A 467 -3.97 -9.10 -21.71
N ASP A 468 -4.41 -10.33 -21.50
CA ASP A 468 -5.00 -10.78 -20.24
C ASP A 468 -4.09 -11.83 -19.56
N PRO A 469 -3.30 -11.45 -18.54
CA PRO A 469 -2.49 -12.38 -17.77
C PRO A 469 -3.30 -13.51 -17.11
N GLN A 470 -4.58 -13.27 -16.81
CA GLN A 470 -5.46 -14.28 -16.21
C GLN A 470 -5.80 -15.39 -17.22
N ALA A 471 -6.00 -15.03 -18.49
CA ALA A 471 -6.21 -16.01 -19.57
C ALA A 471 -4.95 -16.88 -19.77
N ALA A 472 -3.76 -16.29 -19.74
CA ALA A 472 -2.51 -17.05 -19.81
C ALA A 472 -2.35 -18.00 -18.60
N LEU A 473 -2.74 -17.58 -17.41
CA LEU A 473 -2.72 -18.43 -16.22
C LEU A 473 -3.74 -19.57 -16.31
N LEU A 474 -4.88 -19.37 -16.93
CA LEU A 474 -5.85 -20.45 -17.15
C LEU A 474 -5.25 -21.58 -17.98
N GLU A 475 -4.52 -21.26 -19.05
CA GLU A 475 -3.86 -22.28 -19.88
C GLU A 475 -2.75 -23.00 -19.11
N VAL A 476 -1.93 -22.29 -18.34
CA VAL A 476 -0.87 -22.86 -17.50
C VAL A 476 -1.41 -23.80 -16.43
N LEU A 477 -2.55 -23.43 -15.85
CA LEU A 477 -3.11 -24.09 -14.68
C LEU A 477 -4.20 -25.13 -15.03
N ASP A 478 -4.65 -25.15 -16.26
CA ASP A 478 -5.63 -26.17 -16.71
C ASP A 478 -4.92 -27.50 -17.01
N PRO A 479 -5.21 -28.57 -16.27
CA PRO A 479 -4.58 -29.88 -16.54
C PRO A 479 -4.87 -30.46 -17.93
N GLU A 480 -5.87 -29.96 -18.63
CA GLU A 480 -6.20 -30.41 -19.99
C GLU A 480 -5.36 -29.65 -21.04
N GLN A 481 -4.97 -28.41 -20.77
CA GLN A 481 -4.26 -27.52 -21.70
C GLN A 481 -2.76 -27.44 -21.42
N ASN A 482 -2.33 -27.59 -20.17
CA ASN A 482 -0.94 -27.39 -19.76
C ASN A 482 0.06 -28.41 -20.31
N MET A 483 -0.42 -29.48 -20.94
CA MET A 483 0.44 -30.44 -21.64
C MET A 483 1.11 -29.85 -22.89
N ALA A 484 0.48 -28.83 -23.48
CA ALA A 484 0.93 -28.15 -24.69
C ALA A 484 1.01 -26.63 -24.45
N PHE A 485 1.71 -26.20 -23.40
CA PHE A 485 1.89 -24.80 -23.11
C PHE A 485 2.78 -24.14 -24.17
N SER A 486 2.23 -23.19 -24.89
CA SER A 486 2.93 -22.47 -25.95
C SER A 486 3.54 -21.16 -25.45
N ASP A 487 4.87 -21.07 -25.48
CA ASP A 487 5.62 -19.84 -25.20
C ASP A 487 5.96 -19.14 -26.52
N ASN A 488 5.66 -17.85 -26.63
CA ASN A 488 5.83 -17.07 -27.86
C ASN A 488 7.30 -16.94 -28.32
N PHE A 489 8.25 -17.07 -27.39
CA PHE A 489 9.67 -17.05 -27.73
C PHE A 489 10.15 -18.41 -28.23
N LEU A 490 9.73 -19.50 -27.56
CA LEU A 490 10.13 -20.85 -27.95
C LEU A 490 9.47 -21.29 -29.25
N GLU A 491 8.23 -20.85 -29.52
CA GLU A 491 7.39 -21.29 -30.64
C GLU A 491 7.27 -22.83 -30.72
N MET A 492 7.32 -23.46 -29.55
CA MET A 492 7.18 -24.90 -29.34
C MET A 492 6.41 -25.15 -28.07
N ASP A 493 5.67 -26.24 -28.03
CA ASP A 493 4.91 -26.63 -26.86
C ASP A 493 5.85 -27.21 -25.79
N TYR A 494 5.61 -26.80 -24.56
CA TYR A 494 6.30 -27.34 -23.39
C TYR A 494 5.32 -28.01 -22.44
N ASP A 495 5.57 -29.27 -22.10
CA ASP A 495 4.72 -30.04 -21.19
C ASP A 495 4.90 -29.57 -19.74
N LEU A 496 3.89 -28.88 -19.20
CA LEU A 496 3.82 -28.45 -17.81
C LEU A 496 3.04 -29.43 -16.91
N SER A 497 2.51 -30.53 -17.46
CA SER A 497 1.61 -31.46 -16.75
C SER A 497 2.25 -32.19 -15.56
N LYS A 498 3.58 -32.23 -15.49
CA LYS A 498 4.32 -32.87 -14.39
C LYS A 498 4.71 -31.90 -13.29
N ILE A 499 4.42 -30.61 -13.47
CA ILE A 499 4.69 -29.57 -12.49
C ILE A 499 3.59 -29.60 -11.41
N LEU A 500 3.98 -29.50 -10.17
CA LEU A 500 3.03 -29.28 -9.08
C LEU A 500 2.89 -27.79 -8.84
N PHE A 501 1.79 -27.21 -9.33
CA PHE A 501 1.46 -25.82 -9.08
C PHE A 501 0.79 -25.65 -7.72
N ILE A 502 1.25 -24.65 -6.97
CA ILE A 502 0.66 -24.21 -5.71
C ILE A 502 0.43 -22.71 -5.82
N ALA A 503 -0.80 -22.26 -5.69
CA ALA A 503 -1.14 -20.86 -5.64
C ALA A 503 -1.17 -20.33 -4.20
N THR A 504 -0.86 -19.07 -3.99
CA THR A 504 -1.11 -18.37 -2.72
C THR A 504 -1.93 -17.11 -2.97
N ALA A 505 -2.86 -16.83 -2.08
CA ALA A 505 -3.70 -15.64 -2.14
C ALA A 505 -3.95 -15.07 -0.74
N ASN A 506 -4.23 -13.79 -0.66
CA ASN A 506 -4.71 -13.17 0.57
C ASN A 506 -6.24 -13.08 0.59
N ASN A 507 -6.83 -12.90 -0.58
CA ASN A 507 -8.28 -12.77 -0.75
C ASN A 507 -8.76 -13.55 -1.97
N LEU A 508 -9.84 -14.32 -1.82
CA LEU A 508 -10.46 -15.08 -2.90
C LEU A 508 -11.33 -14.24 -3.83
N SER A 509 -11.88 -13.13 -3.34
CA SER A 509 -12.86 -12.35 -4.10
C SER A 509 -12.27 -11.68 -5.34
N THR A 510 -10.95 -11.46 -5.35
CA THR A 510 -10.23 -10.82 -6.45
C THR A 510 -9.71 -11.81 -7.50
N ILE A 511 -9.78 -13.12 -7.21
CA ILE A 511 -9.40 -14.19 -8.14
C ILE A 511 -10.54 -14.41 -9.13
N HIS A 512 -10.17 -14.48 -10.42
CA HIS A 512 -11.15 -14.76 -11.48
C HIS A 512 -11.91 -16.08 -11.19
N PRO A 513 -13.25 -16.13 -11.32
CA PRO A 513 -14.04 -17.31 -11.01
C PRO A 513 -13.57 -18.58 -11.73
N ALA A 514 -13.21 -18.48 -13.00
CA ALA A 514 -12.72 -19.63 -13.79
C ALA A 514 -11.38 -20.22 -13.26
N LEU A 515 -10.52 -19.39 -12.67
CA LEU A 515 -9.30 -19.87 -11.97
C LEU A 515 -9.66 -20.53 -10.65
N ARG A 516 -10.58 -19.93 -9.89
CA ARG A 516 -11.02 -20.43 -8.59
C ARG A 516 -11.68 -21.81 -8.69
N ASP A 517 -12.46 -22.05 -9.73
CA ASP A 517 -13.14 -23.34 -9.97
C ASP A 517 -12.15 -24.50 -10.22
N ARG A 518 -10.91 -24.21 -10.59
CA ARG A 518 -9.82 -25.18 -10.82
C ARG A 518 -8.92 -25.39 -9.60
N MET A 519 -9.24 -24.72 -8.48
CA MET A 519 -8.39 -24.70 -7.29
C MET A 519 -9.03 -25.48 -6.14
N GLU A 520 -8.23 -26.28 -5.47
CA GLU A 520 -8.54 -26.80 -4.15
C GLU A 520 -8.09 -25.78 -3.11
N ILE A 521 -9.06 -25.13 -2.49
CA ILE A 521 -8.82 -24.04 -1.56
C ILE A 521 -8.56 -24.59 -0.16
N ILE A 522 -7.45 -24.17 0.42
CA ILE A 522 -7.11 -24.42 1.82
C ILE A 522 -6.97 -23.08 2.53
N ASP A 523 -7.90 -22.81 3.44
CA ASP A 523 -7.92 -21.60 4.23
C ASP A 523 -6.95 -21.69 5.41
N LEU A 524 -6.02 -20.75 5.48
CA LEU A 524 -5.08 -20.56 6.59
C LEU A 524 -5.58 -19.44 7.49
N SER A 525 -5.96 -19.78 8.67
CA SER A 525 -6.29 -18.80 9.72
C SER A 525 -5.04 -18.13 10.30
N GLY A 526 -5.25 -17.05 11.04
CA GLY A 526 -4.20 -16.44 11.86
C GLY A 526 -3.73 -17.37 12.97
N TYR A 527 -2.59 -17.03 13.57
CA TYR A 527 -2.03 -17.76 14.69
C TYR A 527 -2.49 -17.21 16.03
N LEU A 528 -2.67 -18.10 17.00
CA LEU A 528 -2.82 -17.76 18.40
C LEU A 528 -1.54 -17.13 18.98
N ARG A 529 -1.70 -16.39 20.06
CA ARG A 529 -0.61 -15.83 20.86
C ARG A 529 0.43 -16.89 21.24
N GLU A 530 -0.02 -18.02 21.73
CA GLU A 530 0.80 -19.17 22.11
C GLU A 530 1.47 -19.84 20.91
N GLU A 531 0.76 -19.94 19.79
CA GLU A 531 1.31 -20.45 18.54
C GLU A 531 2.39 -19.51 17.98
N LYS A 532 2.16 -18.19 18.01
CA LYS A 532 3.18 -17.19 17.64
C LYS A 532 4.43 -17.29 18.49
N PHE A 533 4.26 -17.52 19.80
CA PHE A 533 5.39 -17.74 20.69
C PHE A 533 6.19 -18.99 20.29
N GLU A 534 5.53 -20.11 20.07
CA GLU A 534 6.22 -21.35 19.67
C GLU A 534 6.90 -21.22 18.30
N ILE A 535 6.25 -20.54 17.34
CA ILE A 535 6.84 -20.22 16.03
C ILE A 535 8.06 -19.31 16.21
N ALA A 536 7.95 -18.27 17.04
CA ALA A 536 9.09 -17.38 17.30
C ALA A 536 10.27 -18.14 17.89
N LYS A 537 10.03 -18.97 18.90
CA LYS A 537 11.04 -19.77 19.59
C LYS A 537 11.71 -20.80 18.70
N ARG A 538 10.91 -21.54 17.92
CA ARG A 538 11.43 -22.67 17.11
C ARG A 538 12.01 -22.25 15.78
N HIS A 539 11.47 -21.18 15.19
CA HIS A 539 11.78 -20.84 13.79
C HIS A 539 12.34 -19.42 13.63
N LEU A 540 11.65 -18.37 14.14
CA LEU A 540 12.04 -17.01 13.82
C LEU A 540 13.33 -16.57 14.52
N ILE A 541 13.45 -16.79 15.82
CA ILE A 541 14.64 -16.41 16.59
C ILE A 541 15.90 -17.14 16.07
N PRO A 542 15.91 -18.48 15.90
CA PRO A 542 17.07 -19.18 15.34
C PRO A 542 17.44 -18.72 13.94
N LYS A 543 16.44 -18.46 13.08
CA LYS A 543 16.63 -17.94 11.74
C LYS A 543 17.28 -16.55 11.77
N GLN A 544 16.72 -15.65 12.55
CA GLN A 544 17.21 -14.27 12.62
C GLN A 544 18.59 -14.16 13.28
N LEU A 545 18.88 -14.97 14.28
CA LEU A 545 20.22 -15.05 14.84
C LEU A 545 21.25 -15.46 13.78
N LYS A 546 20.94 -16.52 13.01
CA LYS A 546 21.81 -16.99 11.94
C LYS A 546 22.01 -15.95 10.83
N GLU A 547 20.94 -15.28 10.40
CA GLU A 547 21.00 -14.23 9.38
C GLU A 547 21.84 -13.02 9.80
N HIS A 548 21.91 -12.75 11.10
CA HIS A 548 22.72 -11.65 11.66
C HIS A 548 24.09 -12.10 12.20
N GLY A 549 24.51 -13.34 11.92
CA GLY A 549 25.82 -13.88 12.31
C GLY A 549 25.98 -14.17 13.80
N LEU A 550 24.86 -14.27 14.53
CA LEU A 550 24.83 -14.55 15.96
C LEU A 550 24.34 -15.98 16.26
N THR A 551 24.56 -16.40 17.50
CA THR A 551 24.11 -17.70 18.01
C THR A 551 23.25 -17.53 19.26
N SER A 552 22.58 -18.60 19.68
CA SER A 552 21.84 -18.62 20.95
C SER A 552 22.72 -18.42 22.22
N LYS A 553 24.06 -18.48 22.06
CA LYS A 553 25.00 -18.18 23.14
C LYS A 553 25.19 -16.65 23.30
N ASP A 554 24.97 -15.90 22.25
CA ASP A 554 25.18 -14.44 22.21
C ASP A 554 23.91 -13.68 22.61
N VAL A 555 22.74 -14.12 22.15
CA VAL A 555 21.45 -13.46 22.45
C VAL A 555 20.40 -14.51 22.77
N THR A 556 19.66 -14.29 23.88
CA THR A 556 18.55 -15.18 24.29
C THR A 556 17.31 -14.35 24.60
N PHE A 557 16.16 -14.87 24.21
CA PHE A 557 14.85 -14.31 24.52
C PHE A 557 14.16 -15.18 25.59
N SER A 558 13.71 -14.59 26.67
CA SER A 558 12.81 -15.26 27.61
C SER A 558 11.40 -15.36 27.06
N LYS A 559 10.58 -16.26 27.61
CA LYS A 559 9.16 -16.38 27.23
C LYS A 559 8.44 -15.03 27.36
N ASP A 560 8.63 -14.36 28.49
CA ASP A 560 7.95 -13.10 28.80
C ASP A 560 8.31 -11.99 27.80
N MET A 561 9.58 -11.92 27.38
CA MET A 561 10.00 -10.91 26.41
C MET A 561 9.43 -11.18 25.01
N VAL A 562 9.37 -12.45 24.57
CA VAL A 562 8.72 -12.78 23.30
C VAL A 562 7.23 -12.49 23.36
N MET A 563 6.57 -12.83 24.49
CA MET A 563 5.14 -12.54 24.68
C MET A 563 4.88 -11.02 24.64
N ARG A 564 5.72 -10.22 25.31
CA ARG A 564 5.63 -8.76 25.21
C ARG A 564 5.83 -8.22 23.81
N VAL A 565 6.76 -8.80 23.04
CA VAL A 565 6.90 -8.37 21.63
C VAL A 565 5.64 -8.68 20.84
N ILE A 566 4.99 -9.81 21.12
CA ILE A 566 3.73 -10.21 20.47
C ILE A 566 2.62 -9.24 20.87
N ASP A 567 2.47 -8.94 22.15
CA ASP A 567 1.34 -8.21 22.70
C ASP A 567 1.47 -6.69 22.49
N ASP A 568 2.63 -6.12 22.86
CA ASP A 568 2.83 -4.66 22.90
C ASP A 568 3.28 -4.07 21.55
N TYR A 569 3.91 -4.87 20.68
CA TYR A 569 4.57 -4.35 19.47
C TYR A 569 4.07 -4.96 18.15
N THR A 570 3.18 -5.97 18.22
CA THR A 570 2.66 -6.58 16.98
C THR A 570 1.15 -6.81 17.03
N ARG A 571 0.44 -6.32 16.00
CA ARG A 571 -0.99 -6.56 15.79
C ARG A 571 -1.16 -7.11 14.39
N GLU A 572 -1.09 -8.43 14.25
CA GLU A 572 -1.17 -9.12 12.97
C GLU A 572 -1.71 -10.53 13.13
N ALA A 573 -2.37 -11.06 12.10
CA ALA A 573 -2.82 -12.46 12.08
C ALA A 573 -1.65 -13.45 11.94
N GLY A 574 -0.62 -13.10 11.18
CA GLY A 574 0.57 -13.91 10.97
C GLY A 574 1.72 -13.58 11.93
N VAL A 575 2.94 -13.80 11.47
CA VAL A 575 4.19 -13.57 12.24
C VAL A 575 5.23 -12.72 11.49
N ARG A 576 4.80 -11.99 10.44
CA ARG A 576 5.75 -11.22 9.61
C ARG A 576 6.28 -9.99 10.33
N ASN A 577 5.42 -9.25 11.04
CA ASN A 577 5.85 -8.11 11.82
C ASN A 577 6.60 -8.55 13.07
N LEU A 578 6.17 -9.64 13.71
CA LEU A 578 6.90 -10.28 14.82
C LEU A 578 8.34 -10.61 14.43
N GLU A 579 8.54 -11.22 13.26
CA GLU A 579 9.87 -11.50 12.72
C GLU A 579 10.71 -10.21 12.56
N ARG A 580 10.09 -9.13 12.05
CA ARG A 580 10.77 -7.84 11.88
C ARG A 580 11.17 -7.20 13.22
N GLN A 581 10.30 -7.27 14.22
CA GLN A 581 10.59 -6.72 15.55
C GLN A 581 11.70 -7.52 16.23
N ILE A 582 11.65 -8.85 16.19
CA ILE A 582 12.72 -9.73 16.69
C ILE A 582 14.05 -9.41 15.97
N ALA A 583 14.04 -9.27 14.65
CA ALA A 583 15.22 -8.92 13.87
C ALA A 583 15.79 -7.55 14.27
N SER A 584 14.94 -6.56 14.59
CA SER A 584 15.37 -5.24 15.05
C SER A 584 16.11 -5.31 16.39
N VAL A 585 15.59 -6.09 17.33
CA VAL A 585 16.25 -6.31 18.63
C VAL A 585 17.59 -7.03 18.45
N ILE A 586 17.62 -8.05 17.60
CA ILE A 586 18.85 -8.80 17.31
C ILE A 586 19.90 -7.90 16.64
N ARG A 587 19.51 -7.03 15.69
CA ARG A 587 20.42 -6.06 15.05
C ARG A 587 21.03 -5.09 16.05
N ARG A 588 20.24 -4.59 16.99
CA ARG A 588 20.76 -3.71 18.04
C ARG A 588 21.78 -4.42 18.94
N LYS A 589 21.49 -5.65 19.33
CA LYS A 589 22.46 -6.48 20.09
C LYS A 589 23.72 -6.76 19.27
N ALA A 590 23.58 -7.09 17.97
CA ALA A 590 24.71 -7.26 17.08
C ALA A 590 25.59 -6.01 16.97
N LYS A 591 24.97 -4.82 16.87
CA LYS A 591 25.70 -3.55 16.90
C LYS A 591 26.53 -3.41 18.17
N ASN A 592 25.92 -3.62 19.35
CA ASN A 592 26.62 -3.48 20.64
C ASN A 592 27.81 -4.46 20.76
N ILE A 593 27.62 -5.70 20.29
CA ILE A 593 28.70 -6.71 20.26
C ILE A 593 29.88 -6.23 19.41
N VAL A 594 29.61 -5.70 18.20
CA VAL A 594 30.65 -5.26 17.26
C VAL A 594 31.33 -3.97 17.75
N MET A 595 30.61 -3.08 18.43
CA MET A 595 31.16 -1.85 19.01
C MET A 595 31.93 -2.09 20.30
N GLY A 596 31.80 -3.28 20.89
CA GLY A 596 32.43 -3.60 22.19
C GLY A 596 31.70 -2.95 23.37
N ASP A 597 30.43 -2.52 23.17
CA ASP A 597 29.61 -1.96 24.24
C ASP A 597 29.18 -3.08 25.21
N GLU A 598 28.97 -2.71 26.48
CA GLU A 598 28.34 -3.64 27.42
C GLU A 598 26.95 -4.01 26.96
N TYR A 599 26.65 -5.29 26.91
CA TYR A 599 25.31 -5.79 26.58
C TYR A 599 24.93 -7.02 27.40
N ASP A 600 23.66 -7.11 27.75
CA ASP A 600 23.10 -8.31 28.35
C ASP A 600 22.80 -9.37 27.28
N LYS A 601 23.21 -10.62 27.50
CA LYS A 601 22.88 -11.73 26.63
C LYS A 601 21.38 -12.00 26.60
N LYS A 602 20.68 -11.79 27.71
CA LYS A 602 19.24 -11.89 27.81
C LYS A 602 18.63 -10.58 27.33
N VAL A 603 17.63 -10.68 26.47
CA VAL A 603 16.84 -9.52 26.08
C VAL A 603 16.00 -9.07 27.27
N THR A 604 16.07 -7.80 27.61
CA THR A 604 15.36 -7.17 28.72
C THR A 604 14.24 -6.25 28.21
N GLU A 605 13.34 -5.85 29.09
CA GLU A 605 12.29 -4.88 28.76
C GLU A 605 12.89 -3.54 28.29
N LYS A 606 14.01 -3.13 28.90
CA LYS A 606 14.75 -1.93 28.48
C LYS A 606 15.24 -2.05 27.02
N ASP A 607 15.77 -3.22 26.65
CA ASP A 607 16.20 -3.46 25.26
C ASP A 607 15.02 -3.31 24.27
N LEU A 608 13.82 -3.79 24.64
CA LEU A 608 12.62 -3.65 23.83
C LEU A 608 12.25 -2.17 23.70
N LYS A 609 12.13 -1.45 24.82
CA LYS A 609 11.78 -0.02 24.81
C LYS A 609 12.79 0.83 24.04
N ASP A 610 14.09 0.58 24.25
CA ASP A 610 15.15 1.31 23.58
C ASP A 610 15.23 1.02 22.07
N THR A 611 14.80 -0.16 21.63
CA THR A 611 14.88 -0.58 20.23
C THR A 611 13.59 -0.34 19.46
N LEU A 612 12.46 -0.66 20.08
CA LEU A 612 11.15 -0.66 19.44
C LEU A 612 10.30 0.55 19.85
N GLY A 613 10.75 1.31 20.85
CA GLY A 613 10.00 2.43 21.40
C GLY A 613 9.05 2.01 22.52
N VAL A 614 8.12 2.89 22.84
CA VAL A 614 7.01 2.57 23.76
C VAL A 614 6.06 1.61 23.03
N GLY A 615 5.58 0.59 23.74
CA GLY A 615 4.58 -0.34 23.19
C GLY A 615 3.38 0.42 22.65
N MET A 616 3.02 0.11 21.43
CA MET A 616 1.89 0.78 20.75
C MET A 616 0.55 0.18 21.16
N PHE A 617 0.56 -1.05 21.59
CA PHE A 617 -0.64 -1.80 21.96
C PHE A 617 -0.52 -2.13 23.44
N HIS A 618 -1.35 -1.48 24.27
CA HIS A 618 -1.49 -1.86 25.65
C HIS A 618 -2.67 -2.85 25.72
N ASP A 619 -2.41 -4.07 26.16
CA ASP A 619 -3.47 -4.98 26.57
C ASP A 619 -4.10 -4.37 27.83
N GLY A 620 -5.38 -4.01 27.70
CA GLY A 620 -6.21 -3.84 28.86
C GLY A 620 -6.49 -2.45 29.35
N ASP A 621 -7.31 -1.73 28.62
CA ASP A 621 -8.54 -1.36 29.33
C ASP A 621 -9.39 -2.63 29.37
N GLU A 622 -9.49 -3.27 30.55
CA GLU A 622 -10.45 -4.34 30.79
C GLU A 622 -11.77 -3.95 30.11
N VAL A 623 -12.38 -4.88 29.39
CA VAL A 623 -13.68 -4.66 28.74
C VAL A 623 -14.71 -4.42 29.81
N LYS A 624 -14.71 -3.23 30.39
CA LYS A 624 -15.62 -2.76 31.41
C LYS A 624 -16.65 -1.83 30.83
N HIS A 625 -17.88 -2.25 30.81
CA HIS A 625 -19.00 -1.41 30.46
C HIS A 625 -19.36 -0.50 31.66
N THR A 626 -18.54 0.53 31.89
CA THR A 626 -18.67 1.40 33.05
C THR A 626 -19.92 2.26 33.04
N THR A 627 -20.50 2.50 31.87
CA THR A 627 -21.66 3.39 31.70
C THR A 627 -22.70 2.78 30.76
N PRO A 628 -24.00 3.09 30.94
CA PRO A 628 -25.02 2.74 29.98
C PRO A 628 -24.70 3.33 28.59
N GLY A 629 -25.14 2.63 27.54
CA GLY A 629 -24.90 3.06 26.16
C GLY A 629 -23.61 2.54 25.53
N VAL A 630 -22.84 1.72 26.25
CA VAL A 630 -21.61 1.10 25.71
C VAL A 630 -21.81 -0.40 25.54
N ALA A 631 -21.47 -0.92 24.36
CA ALA A 631 -21.50 -2.36 24.08
C ALA A 631 -20.28 -2.76 23.23
N ILE A 632 -19.81 -3.98 23.44
CA ILE A 632 -18.66 -4.52 22.73
C ILE A 632 -19.11 -5.51 21.66
N GLY A 633 -18.74 -5.21 20.43
CA GLY A 633 -18.86 -6.09 19.28
C GLY A 633 -17.55 -6.78 18.93
N LEU A 634 -17.66 -7.80 18.09
CA LEU A 634 -16.53 -8.51 17.52
C LEU A 634 -16.47 -8.28 16.01
N ALA A 635 -15.38 -7.70 15.54
CA ALA A 635 -15.11 -7.45 14.15
C ALA A 635 -14.06 -8.41 13.58
N TRP A 636 -14.16 -8.67 12.29
CA TRP A 636 -13.13 -9.35 11.53
C TRP A 636 -12.42 -8.36 10.63
N THR A 637 -11.10 -8.43 10.60
CA THR A 637 -10.24 -7.63 9.73
C THR A 637 -9.23 -8.52 9.01
N PRO A 638 -8.63 -8.07 7.90
CA PRO A 638 -7.58 -8.82 7.21
C PRO A 638 -6.35 -9.15 8.08
N VAL A 639 -6.20 -8.49 9.21
CA VAL A 639 -5.10 -8.73 10.17
C VAL A 639 -5.52 -9.60 11.36
N GLY A 640 -6.78 -9.99 11.42
CA GLY A 640 -7.35 -10.87 12.47
C GLY A 640 -8.66 -10.33 13.03
N GLY A 641 -9.13 -10.93 14.13
CA GLY A 641 -10.28 -10.41 14.85
C GLY A 641 -9.91 -9.24 15.76
N GLU A 642 -10.83 -8.30 15.91
CA GLU A 642 -10.72 -7.13 16.80
C GLU A 642 -12.00 -6.95 17.62
N ILE A 643 -11.89 -6.33 18.80
CA ILE A 643 -13.05 -5.83 19.53
C ILE A 643 -13.47 -4.47 18.95
N LEU A 644 -14.75 -4.23 18.96
CA LEU A 644 -15.35 -3.01 18.48
C LEU A 644 -16.21 -2.41 19.58
N SER A 645 -15.74 -1.34 20.19
CA SER A 645 -16.57 -0.58 21.13
C SER A 645 -17.61 0.22 20.37
N ILE A 646 -18.85 0.16 20.78
CA ILE A 646 -19.95 0.97 20.27
C ILE A 646 -20.47 1.80 21.41
N GLU A 647 -20.43 3.10 21.25
CA GLU A 647 -20.84 4.09 22.23
C GLU A 647 -22.08 4.82 21.74
N VAL A 648 -23.09 4.90 22.58
CA VAL A 648 -24.32 5.62 22.30
C VAL A 648 -24.52 6.72 23.33
N SER A 649 -24.75 7.91 22.86
CA SER A 649 -25.09 9.09 23.69
C SER A 649 -26.44 9.65 23.26
N LEU A 650 -27.20 10.08 24.26
CA LEU A 650 -28.50 10.73 24.07
C LEU A 650 -28.38 12.21 24.42
N SER A 651 -28.95 13.06 23.58
CA SER A 651 -29.00 14.51 23.83
C SER A 651 -30.35 15.06 23.43
N ARG A 652 -30.82 16.09 24.10
CA ARG A 652 -32.08 16.74 23.73
C ARG A 652 -32.04 17.27 22.30
N GLY A 653 -33.10 17.02 21.54
CA GLY A 653 -33.14 17.39 20.11
C GLY A 653 -34.48 17.11 19.46
N HIS A 654 -34.45 16.68 18.21
CA HIS A 654 -35.63 16.45 17.39
C HIS A 654 -35.62 15.02 16.76
N GLY A 655 -35.12 14.04 17.46
CA GLY A 655 -35.12 12.64 17.00
C GLY A 655 -34.08 12.32 15.93
N ALA A 656 -33.05 13.13 15.77
CA ALA A 656 -32.01 12.88 14.77
C ALA A 656 -31.08 11.74 15.18
N LEU A 657 -30.72 10.88 14.21
CA LEU A 657 -29.71 9.84 14.37
C LEU A 657 -28.38 10.34 13.75
N HIS A 658 -27.35 10.44 14.57
CA HIS A 658 -26.00 10.82 14.16
C HIS A 658 -25.07 9.63 14.25
N LEU A 659 -24.30 9.37 13.20
CA LEU A 659 -23.37 8.27 13.10
C LEU A 659 -21.95 8.80 12.88
N THR A 660 -21.00 8.40 13.69
CA THR A 660 -19.59 8.79 13.57
C THR A 660 -18.65 7.60 13.78
N GLY A 661 -17.41 7.67 13.29
CA GLY A 661 -16.41 6.61 13.42
C GLY A 661 -15.95 6.01 12.09
N ASN A 662 -16.10 6.74 10.96
CA ASN A 662 -15.71 6.30 9.63
C ASN A 662 -16.40 4.98 9.20
N LEU A 663 -17.75 4.99 9.31
CA LEU A 663 -18.60 3.84 9.02
C LEU A 663 -18.91 3.75 7.53
N GLY A 664 -18.78 2.55 6.95
CA GLY A 664 -19.24 2.24 5.61
C GLY A 664 -20.77 2.18 5.51
N GLU A 665 -21.28 2.05 4.29
CA GLU A 665 -22.72 2.14 4.02
C GLU A 665 -23.49 0.98 4.65
N VAL A 666 -22.97 -0.26 4.62
CA VAL A 666 -23.62 -1.43 5.22
C VAL A 666 -23.71 -1.28 6.74
N MET A 667 -22.70 -0.71 7.36
CA MET A 667 -22.70 -0.49 8.81
C MET A 667 -23.66 0.62 9.23
N LYS A 668 -23.82 1.68 8.42
CA LYS A 668 -24.81 2.74 8.62
C LYS A 668 -26.24 2.21 8.47
N GLU A 669 -26.47 1.35 7.47
CA GLU A 669 -27.74 0.67 7.29
C GLU A 669 -28.07 -0.21 8.50
N SER A 670 -27.11 -0.97 9.01
CA SER A 670 -27.26 -1.80 10.20
C SER A 670 -27.64 -0.97 11.45
N ALA A 671 -27.01 0.22 11.61
CA ALA A 671 -27.35 1.15 12.69
C ALA A 671 -28.80 1.69 12.55
N THR A 672 -29.21 1.99 11.33
CA THR A 672 -30.57 2.45 11.03
C THR A 672 -31.59 1.35 11.34
N ILE A 673 -31.32 0.11 10.92
CA ILE A 673 -32.16 -1.06 11.22
C ILE A 673 -32.29 -1.25 12.74
N ALA A 674 -31.19 -1.15 13.47
CA ALA A 674 -31.18 -1.27 14.93
C ALA A 674 -32.05 -0.19 15.60
N TYR A 675 -31.93 1.05 15.14
CA TYR A 675 -32.73 2.17 15.67
C TYR A 675 -34.22 2.02 15.36
N GLU A 676 -34.58 1.67 14.13
CA GLU A 676 -36.00 1.43 13.75
C GLU A 676 -36.60 0.22 14.45
N TYR A 677 -35.81 -0.82 14.77
CA TYR A 677 -36.27 -1.94 15.56
C TYR A 677 -36.68 -1.50 16.98
N ILE A 678 -35.86 -0.67 17.64
CA ILE A 678 -36.17 -0.15 18.98
C ILE A 678 -37.46 0.68 18.95
N LYS A 679 -37.62 1.55 17.97
CA LYS A 679 -38.85 2.33 17.81
C LYS A 679 -40.09 1.45 17.70
N SER A 680 -40.02 0.43 16.85
CA SER A 680 -41.13 -0.49 16.61
C SER A 680 -41.48 -1.38 17.80
N HIS A 681 -40.51 -1.63 18.71
CA HIS A 681 -40.67 -2.49 19.89
C HIS A 681 -40.58 -1.70 21.21
N SER A 682 -40.74 -0.37 21.15
CA SER A 682 -40.63 0.52 22.30
C SER A 682 -41.46 0.10 23.49
N SER A 683 -42.71 -0.32 23.23
CA SER A 683 -43.60 -0.80 24.28
C SER A 683 -43.11 -2.06 25.00
N GLN A 684 -42.43 -2.98 24.27
CA GLN A 684 -41.86 -4.20 24.84
C GLN A 684 -40.60 -3.93 25.65
N LEU A 685 -39.89 -2.85 25.25
CA LEU A 685 -38.65 -2.41 25.86
C LEU A 685 -38.91 -1.38 26.99
N GLU A 686 -40.17 -1.10 27.32
CA GLU A 686 -40.59 -0.12 28.30
C GLU A 686 -40.05 1.31 28.01
N ILE A 687 -39.89 1.66 26.72
CA ILE A 687 -39.41 2.97 26.26
C ILE A 687 -40.62 3.80 25.81
N ASP A 688 -40.74 5.03 26.33
CA ASP A 688 -41.76 5.97 25.87
C ASP A 688 -41.49 6.39 24.43
N PRO A 689 -42.43 6.21 23.49
CA PRO A 689 -42.25 6.64 22.10
C PRO A 689 -41.87 8.10 21.90
N ALA A 690 -42.26 9.00 22.84
CA ALA A 690 -41.91 10.43 22.77
C ALA A 690 -40.40 10.68 22.86
N VAL A 691 -39.62 9.76 23.42
CA VAL A 691 -38.16 9.86 23.50
C VAL A 691 -37.55 9.98 22.09
N PHE A 692 -38.10 9.28 21.10
CA PHE A 692 -37.60 9.26 19.74
C PHE A 692 -37.83 10.58 18.98
N GLU A 693 -38.68 11.44 19.48
CA GLU A 693 -38.96 12.76 18.89
C GLU A 693 -38.23 13.89 19.66
N GLU A 694 -38.00 13.68 20.96
CA GLU A 694 -37.44 14.70 21.85
C GLU A 694 -35.92 14.56 22.08
N TRP A 695 -35.31 13.45 21.68
CA TRP A 695 -33.91 13.17 21.90
C TRP A 695 -33.19 12.76 20.62
N ASN A 696 -32.07 13.38 20.35
CA ASN A 696 -31.14 12.94 19.32
C ASN A 696 -30.30 11.79 19.85
N VAL A 697 -30.01 10.87 18.96
CA VAL A 697 -29.18 9.68 19.21
C VAL A 697 -27.87 9.85 18.47
N HIS A 698 -26.75 9.69 19.16
CA HIS A 698 -25.45 9.68 18.55
C HIS A 698 -24.76 8.33 18.80
N ILE A 699 -24.52 7.58 17.73
CA ILE A 699 -23.73 6.34 17.75
C ILE A 699 -22.31 6.69 17.32
N HIS A 700 -21.37 6.42 18.17
CA HIS A 700 -19.96 6.58 17.88
C HIS A 700 -19.24 5.23 17.94
N VAL A 701 -18.41 4.97 16.95
CA VAL A 701 -17.50 3.83 16.93
C VAL A 701 -16.08 4.36 16.95
N PRO A 702 -15.35 4.28 18.06
CA PRO A 702 -13.99 4.79 18.19
C PRO A 702 -13.02 4.32 17.13
N GLU A 703 -11.82 4.92 17.05
CA GLU A 703 -10.80 4.66 16.04
C GLU A 703 -11.21 5.07 14.60
N GLY A 704 -11.66 6.31 14.44
CA GLY A 704 -12.13 6.86 13.15
C GLY A 704 -11.10 6.88 12.01
N ALA A 705 -9.83 6.63 12.31
CA ALA A 705 -8.78 6.49 11.29
C ALA A 705 -8.91 5.20 10.45
N THR A 706 -9.57 4.16 11.01
CA THR A 706 -9.77 2.86 10.36
C THR A 706 -11.19 2.79 9.80
N PRO A 707 -11.38 2.60 8.49
CA PRO A 707 -12.71 2.37 7.92
C PRO A 707 -13.33 1.09 8.48
N LYS A 708 -14.61 1.16 8.86
CA LYS A 708 -15.36 0.04 9.42
C LYS A 708 -16.61 -0.18 8.59
N ASP A 709 -16.82 -1.41 8.11
CA ASP A 709 -18.02 -1.76 7.35
C ASP A 709 -18.45 -3.21 7.62
N GLY A 710 -19.74 -3.46 7.45
CA GLY A 710 -20.33 -4.79 7.57
C GLY A 710 -21.53 -4.85 8.51
N PRO A 711 -22.41 -5.86 8.35
CA PRO A 711 -23.67 -5.98 9.09
C PRO A 711 -23.47 -6.61 10.49
N SER A 712 -22.31 -7.18 10.79
CA SER A 712 -22.07 -8.03 11.98
C SER A 712 -22.13 -7.30 13.33
N ALA A 713 -22.17 -5.98 13.33
CA ALA A 713 -22.31 -5.13 14.51
C ALA A 713 -23.79 -4.81 14.87
N GLY A 714 -24.75 -5.30 14.11
CA GLY A 714 -26.15 -4.93 14.25
C GLY A 714 -26.74 -5.23 15.63
N ILE A 715 -26.50 -6.44 16.19
CA ILE A 715 -26.95 -6.76 17.55
C ILE A 715 -26.23 -5.92 18.60
N THR A 716 -24.98 -5.57 18.39
CA THR A 716 -24.21 -4.74 19.32
C THR A 716 -24.72 -3.30 19.32
N MET A 717 -25.00 -2.74 18.15
CA MET A 717 -25.57 -1.39 18.02
C MET A 717 -26.93 -1.31 18.69
N LEU A 718 -27.79 -2.30 18.48
CA LEU A 718 -29.09 -2.35 19.11
C LEU A 718 -28.97 -2.49 20.63
N THR A 719 -28.08 -3.31 21.10
CA THR A 719 -27.85 -3.49 22.56
C THR A 719 -27.34 -2.19 23.19
N ALA A 720 -26.38 -1.51 22.55
CA ALA A 720 -25.88 -0.21 23.03
C ALA A 720 -26.98 0.86 23.04
N LEU A 721 -27.79 0.91 21.99
CA LEU A 721 -28.95 1.80 21.91
C LEU A 721 -29.97 1.51 23.02
N THR A 722 -30.34 0.23 23.20
CA THR A 722 -31.28 -0.16 24.25
C THR A 722 -30.73 0.13 25.64
N SER A 723 -29.43 -0.13 25.85
CA SER A 723 -28.73 0.23 27.08
C SER A 723 -28.81 1.74 27.38
N ALA A 724 -28.59 2.58 26.35
CA ALA A 724 -28.69 4.03 26.49
C ALA A 724 -30.12 4.49 26.80
N PHE A 725 -31.12 3.98 26.10
CA PHE A 725 -32.51 4.35 26.32
C PHE A 725 -33.09 3.86 27.65
N THR A 726 -32.70 2.66 28.08
CA THR A 726 -33.18 2.06 29.34
C THR A 726 -32.32 2.39 30.55
N GLN A 727 -31.14 3.03 30.34
CA GLN A 727 -30.12 3.28 31.37
C GLN A 727 -29.69 2.00 32.13
N ARG A 728 -29.68 0.87 31.44
CA ARG A 728 -29.24 -0.42 31.95
C ARG A 728 -27.87 -0.74 31.34
N LYS A 729 -26.91 -1.05 32.18
CA LYS A 729 -25.57 -1.39 31.72
C LYS A 729 -25.55 -2.70 30.94
N VAL A 730 -24.65 -2.83 30.01
CA VAL A 730 -24.29 -4.13 29.45
C VAL A 730 -23.36 -4.85 30.42
N LYS A 731 -23.54 -6.15 30.62
CA LYS A 731 -22.72 -6.96 31.52
C LYS A 731 -21.24 -6.89 31.13
N ASP A 732 -20.40 -6.84 32.14
CA ASP A 732 -18.95 -6.85 31.96
C ASP A 732 -18.47 -8.13 31.29
N GLN A 733 -17.32 -8.05 30.59
CA GLN A 733 -16.67 -9.17 29.89
C GLN A 733 -17.58 -9.88 28.88
N LEU A 734 -18.61 -9.19 28.39
CA LEU A 734 -19.53 -9.67 27.36
C LEU A 734 -19.21 -9.02 26.01
N ALA A 735 -19.09 -9.83 24.98
CA ALA A 735 -19.02 -9.35 23.61
C ALA A 735 -20.08 -10.04 22.75
N MET A 736 -20.41 -9.45 21.62
CA MET A 736 -21.43 -10.01 20.76
C MET A 736 -21.12 -9.78 19.26
N THR A 737 -21.69 -10.62 18.43
CA THR A 737 -21.62 -10.46 16.97
C THR A 737 -22.84 -11.11 16.32
N GLY A 738 -23.46 -10.40 15.40
CA GLY A 738 -24.63 -10.88 14.68
C GLY A 738 -25.23 -9.79 13.82
N GLU A 739 -25.76 -10.16 12.69
CA GLU A 739 -26.57 -9.30 11.86
C GLU A 739 -28.01 -9.30 12.37
N ILE A 740 -28.67 -8.16 12.31
CA ILE A 740 -30.07 -8.04 12.75
C ILE A 740 -30.96 -7.73 11.56
N THR A 741 -32.17 -8.34 11.58
CA THR A 741 -33.24 -7.96 10.67
C THR A 741 -34.23 -7.00 11.33
N LEU A 742 -35.01 -6.28 10.53
CA LEU A 742 -36.10 -5.38 11.01
C LEU A 742 -37.12 -6.07 11.93
N ARG A 743 -37.18 -7.41 11.91
CA ARG A 743 -38.05 -8.20 12.78
C ARG A 743 -37.35 -8.78 14.02
N GLY A 744 -36.09 -8.37 14.25
CA GLY A 744 -35.30 -8.79 15.40
C GLY A 744 -34.73 -10.21 15.34
N ARG A 745 -34.74 -10.85 14.16
CA ARG A 745 -34.05 -12.12 14.00
C ARG A 745 -32.54 -11.86 13.92
N VAL A 746 -31.77 -12.71 14.60
CA VAL A 746 -30.30 -12.66 14.60
C VAL A 746 -29.76 -13.62 13.54
N LEU A 747 -29.13 -13.08 12.52
CA LEU A 747 -28.55 -13.82 11.41
C LEU A 747 -27.09 -14.20 11.67
N PRO A 748 -26.58 -15.27 11.04
CA PRO A 748 -25.20 -15.71 11.19
C PRO A 748 -24.23 -14.75 10.50
N VAL A 749 -23.02 -14.69 11.02
CA VAL A 749 -21.94 -13.83 10.51
C VAL A 749 -20.66 -14.64 10.29
N GLY A 750 -19.80 -14.13 9.39
CA GLY A 750 -18.51 -14.76 9.10
C GLY A 750 -17.39 -14.38 10.07
N GLY A 751 -16.24 -15.04 9.91
CA GLY A 751 -15.02 -14.75 10.68
C GLY A 751 -15.13 -15.16 12.16
N ILE A 752 -15.89 -16.21 12.48
CA ILE A 752 -16.15 -16.63 13.86
C ILE A 752 -14.87 -16.99 14.58
N GLN A 753 -13.95 -17.72 13.94
CA GLN A 753 -12.69 -18.11 14.56
C GLN A 753 -11.86 -16.91 15.00
N GLU A 754 -11.67 -15.94 14.12
CA GLU A 754 -10.90 -14.72 14.39
C GLU A 754 -11.56 -13.87 15.46
N LYS A 755 -12.90 -13.80 15.45
CA LYS A 755 -13.69 -13.09 16.46
C LYS A 755 -13.56 -13.72 17.84
N MET A 756 -13.55 -15.06 17.93
CA MET A 756 -13.32 -15.76 19.20
C MET A 756 -11.91 -15.55 19.74
N LEU A 757 -10.93 -15.51 18.84
CA LEU A 757 -9.55 -15.17 19.20
C LEU A 757 -9.42 -13.73 19.72
N ALA A 758 -10.18 -12.79 19.14
CA ALA A 758 -10.23 -11.41 19.64
C ALA A 758 -10.89 -11.34 21.02
N ALA A 759 -12.01 -12.02 21.21
CA ALA A 759 -12.69 -12.10 22.51
C ALA A 759 -11.75 -12.63 23.59
N LYS A 760 -11.06 -13.73 23.31
CA LYS A 760 -10.13 -14.36 24.26
C LYS A 760 -8.92 -13.47 24.60
N ARG A 761 -8.38 -12.69 23.62
CA ARG A 761 -7.29 -11.74 23.85
C ARG A 761 -7.66 -10.59 24.77
N ASN A 762 -8.93 -10.20 24.75
CA ASN A 762 -9.41 -9.05 25.51
C ASN A 762 -10.21 -9.49 26.76
N ASP A 763 -9.91 -10.65 27.30
CA ASP A 763 -10.47 -11.19 28.56
C ASP A 763 -12.01 -11.22 28.59
N VAL A 764 -12.65 -11.33 27.44
CA VAL A 764 -14.09 -11.59 27.32
C VAL A 764 -14.37 -12.99 27.81
N THR A 765 -15.39 -13.16 28.65
CA THR A 765 -15.83 -14.47 29.15
C THR A 765 -17.06 -14.98 28.45
N ASP A 766 -17.95 -14.10 28.03
CA ASP A 766 -19.25 -14.43 27.46
C ASP A 766 -19.41 -13.84 26.06
N VAL A 767 -19.85 -14.69 25.13
CA VAL A 767 -20.03 -14.28 23.72
C VAL A 767 -21.42 -14.62 23.25
N ILE A 768 -22.17 -13.62 22.77
CA ILE A 768 -23.49 -13.78 22.17
C ILE A 768 -23.37 -13.83 20.66
N LEU A 769 -23.99 -14.83 20.02
CA LEU A 769 -23.99 -15.02 18.58
C LEU A 769 -25.23 -15.79 18.08
N SER A 770 -25.45 -15.73 16.76
CA SER A 770 -26.59 -16.45 16.15
C SER A 770 -26.50 -17.97 16.38
N VAL A 771 -27.64 -18.61 16.62
CA VAL A 771 -27.75 -20.07 16.70
C VAL A 771 -27.24 -20.75 15.41
N GLU A 772 -27.38 -20.09 14.27
CA GLU A 772 -26.93 -20.62 12.98
C GLU A 772 -25.40 -20.68 12.87
N ASN A 773 -24.66 -19.87 13.65
CA ASN A 773 -23.21 -19.96 13.75
C ASN A 773 -22.72 -21.19 14.55
N LYS A 774 -23.61 -21.94 15.19
CA LYS A 774 -23.24 -23.16 15.93
C LYS A 774 -22.53 -24.18 15.05
N ARG A 775 -22.82 -24.21 13.76
CA ARG A 775 -22.15 -25.05 12.78
C ARG A 775 -20.67 -24.69 12.62
N ASP A 776 -20.32 -23.41 12.74
CA ASP A 776 -18.94 -22.93 12.52
C ASP A 776 -18.00 -23.38 13.65
N PHE A 777 -18.56 -23.74 14.81
CA PHE A 777 -17.79 -24.24 15.95
C PHE A 777 -17.30 -25.67 15.80
N SER A 778 -17.90 -26.47 14.91
CA SER A 778 -17.42 -27.83 14.63
C SER A 778 -15.98 -27.82 14.09
N ASP A 779 -15.59 -26.73 13.47
CA ASP A 779 -14.29 -26.55 12.82
C ASP A 779 -13.27 -25.79 13.67
N ILE A 780 -13.69 -25.19 14.78
CA ILE A 780 -12.82 -24.43 15.67
C ILE A 780 -12.16 -25.36 16.69
N LYS A 781 -10.85 -25.22 16.88
CA LYS A 781 -10.11 -25.97 17.90
C LYS A 781 -10.60 -25.64 19.31
N GLU A 782 -10.70 -26.64 20.17
CA GLU A 782 -11.12 -26.47 21.57
C GLU A 782 -10.24 -25.44 22.32
N ASP A 783 -8.94 -25.38 22.02
CA ASP A 783 -8.02 -24.42 22.65
C ASP A 783 -8.38 -22.95 22.33
N TYR A 784 -9.05 -22.69 21.20
CA TYR A 784 -9.45 -21.34 20.80
C TYR A 784 -10.65 -20.84 21.60
N VAL A 785 -11.52 -21.76 21.98
CA VAL A 785 -12.79 -21.46 22.66
C VAL A 785 -12.74 -21.74 24.16
N LYS A 786 -11.69 -22.35 24.67
CA LYS A 786 -11.53 -22.67 26.09
C LYS A 786 -11.49 -21.40 26.92
N GLY A 787 -12.41 -21.31 27.89
CA GLY A 787 -12.59 -20.17 28.78
C GLY A 787 -13.64 -19.16 28.30
N LEU A 788 -14.27 -19.39 27.14
CA LEU A 788 -15.39 -18.61 26.64
C LEU A 788 -16.71 -19.38 26.86
N ASN A 789 -17.74 -18.68 27.29
CA ASN A 789 -19.12 -19.15 27.35
C ASN A 789 -19.87 -18.63 26.14
N PHE A 790 -20.60 -19.52 25.45
CA PHE A 790 -21.31 -19.15 24.21
C PHE A 790 -22.81 -19.15 24.44
N HIS A 791 -23.42 -18.01 24.09
CA HIS A 791 -24.86 -17.83 24.15
C HIS A 791 -25.39 -17.75 22.70
N PHE A 792 -26.03 -18.84 22.28
CA PHE A 792 -26.61 -18.92 20.94
C PHE A 792 -28.05 -18.44 20.95
N VAL A 793 -28.33 -17.39 20.18
CA VAL A 793 -29.63 -16.72 20.18
C VAL A 793 -30.27 -16.71 18.78
N ASN A 794 -31.60 -16.65 18.72
CA ASN A 794 -32.37 -16.50 17.51
C ASN A 794 -32.95 -15.08 17.34
N SER A 795 -33.25 -14.44 18.48
CA SER A 795 -33.95 -13.16 18.48
C SER A 795 -33.21 -12.10 19.28
N MET A 796 -33.47 -10.86 18.94
CA MET A 796 -32.85 -9.72 19.64
C MET A 796 -33.32 -9.60 21.10
N MET A 797 -34.54 -10.02 21.40
CA MET A 797 -35.02 -10.03 22.82
C MET A 797 -34.21 -10.95 23.68
N GLU A 798 -33.84 -12.15 23.17
CA GLU A 798 -32.91 -13.05 23.87
C GLU A 798 -31.52 -12.39 24.08
N VAL A 799 -31.04 -11.63 23.11
CA VAL A 799 -29.78 -10.88 23.27
C VAL A 799 -29.89 -9.88 24.42
N LEU A 800 -30.94 -9.06 24.43
CA LEU A 800 -31.14 -8.04 25.47
C LEU A 800 -31.29 -8.64 26.89
N ASP A 801 -32.03 -9.74 27.02
CA ASP A 801 -32.18 -10.45 28.29
C ASP A 801 -30.86 -11.01 28.83
N LEU A 802 -29.99 -11.46 27.93
CA LEU A 802 -28.66 -11.96 28.28
C LEU A 802 -27.67 -10.84 28.55
N ALA A 803 -27.73 -9.76 27.75
CA ALA A 803 -26.71 -8.73 27.74
C ALA A 803 -26.88 -7.63 28.78
N LEU A 804 -28.12 -7.23 29.05
CA LEU A 804 -28.40 -6.09 29.93
C LEU A 804 -28.50 -6.51 31.39
N GLU A 805 -28.00 -5.69 32.28
CA GLU A 805 -28.22 -5.81 33.71
C GLU A 805 -29.68 -5.48 34.05
N LYS A 806 -30.17 -6.03 35.16
CA LYS A 806 -31.55 -5.77 35.62
C LYS A 806 -31.71 -4.41 36.30
N GLU A 807 -30.64 -3.92 36.90
CA GLU A 807 -30.62 -2.64 37.61
C GLU A 807 -30.33 -1.50 36.65
N GLN A 808 -30.96 -0.35 36.86
CA GLN A 808 -30.67 0.87 36.13
C GLN A 808 -29.51 1.62 36.78
N ASP A 809 -28.55 2.10 35.99
CA ASP A 809 -27.47 2.94 36.47
C ASP A 809 -27.73 4.41 36.07
N ILE A 810 -27.88 5.24 37.08
CA ILE A 810 -28.31 6.64 36.94
C ILE A 810 -27.09 7.52 36.69
N ASN A 811 -26.65 7.60 35.45
CA ASN A 811 -25.49 8.42 35.05
C ASN A 811 -25.85 9.78 34.43
N ASP A 812 -27.03 9.96 33.84
CA ASP A 812 -27.51 11.21 33.26
C ASP A 812 -28.76 11.71 33.96
N LEU A 813 -28.59 12.75 34.80
CA LEU A 813 -29.66 13.30 35.63
C LEU A 813 -30.87 13.82 34.81
N ASP A 814 -30.63 14.44 33.67
CA ASP A 814 -31.70 15.00 32.83
C ASP A 814 -32.51 13.92 32.14
N TYR A 815 -31.83 12.90 31.58
CA TYR A 815 -32.50 11.78 30.95
C TYR A 815 -33.23 10.89 31.94
N ASN A 816 -32.69 10.67 33.14
CA ASN A 816 -33.33 9.91 34.19
C ASN A 816 -34.57 10.61 34.76
N GLN A 817 -34.60 11.92 34.88
CA GLN A 817 -35.83 12.64 35.22
C GLN A 817 -36.91 12.45 34.16
N TYR A 818 -36.50 12.45 32.89
CA TYR A 818 -37.39 12.15 31.78
C TYR A 818 -37.89 10.71 31.85
N LEU A 819 -37.01 9.73 32.06
CA LEU A 819 -37.33 8.32 32.17
C LEU A 819 -38.33 8.05 33.28
N ASN A 820 -38.11 8.60 34.46
CA ASN A 820 -39.01 8.48 35.62
C ASN A 820 -40.40 9.08 35.35
N ASN A 821 -40.49 10.15 34.59
CA ASN A 821 -41.75 10.75 34.15
C ASN A 821 -42.43 9.94 33.06
N SER A 822 -41.67 9.30 32.16
CA SER A 822 -42.17 8.48 31.07
C SER A 822 -42.73 7.14 31.59
N HIS A 823 -42.08 6.51 32.56
CA HIS A 823 -42.65 5.30 33.23
C HIS A 823 -44.00 5.56 33.87
N LYS A 824 -44.21 6.73 34.44
CA LYS A 824 -45.53 7.13 34.95
C LYS A 824 -46.56 7.30 33.81
N ARG A 825 -46.18 7.79 32.68
CA ARG A 825 -47.03 7.93 31.48
C ARG A 825 -47.36 6.56 30.87
N VAL A 826 -46.36 5.69 30.68
CA VAL A 826 -46.55 4.34 30.15
C VAL A 826 -47.46 3.50 31.09
N ALA A 827 -47.24 3.53 32.39
CA ALA A 827 -48.11 2.87 33.36
C ALA A 827 -49.55 3.43 33.29
N GLY A 828 -49.72 4.74 33.09
CA GLY A 828 -51.02 5.35 32.85
C GLY A 828 -51.70 4.91 31.57
N PHE A 829 -50.97 4.72 30.49
CA PHE A 829 -51.48 4.20 29.21
C PHE A 829 -51.93 2.73 29.29
N ILE A 830 -51.12 1.86 29.93
CA ILE A 830 -51.43 0.46 30.10
C ILE A 830 -52.70 0.32 30.99
N SER A 831 -52.80 1.11 32.06
CA SER A 831 -54.02 1.10 32.91
C SER A 831 -55.28 1.64 32.21
N GLN A 832 -55.11 2.53 31.20
CA GLN A 832 -56.25 2.97 30.38
C GLN A 832 -56.67 1.91 29.34
N GLN A 833 -55.75 1.18 28.72
CA GLN A 833 -56.06 0.09 27.78
C GLN A 833 -56.69 -1.10 28.50
N ASP A 834 -56.23 -1.45 29.70
CA ASP A 834 -56.87 -2.49 30.52
C ASP A 834 -58.31 -2.10 30.93
N ASN A 835 -58.54 -0.84 31.24
CA ASN A 835 -59.86 -0.32 31.55
C ASN A 835 -60.77 -0.27 30.31
N GLU A 836 -60.29 0.03 29.12
CA GLU A 836 -61.06 -0.02 27.86
C GLU A 836 -61.35 -1.46 27.42
N THR A 837 -60.40 -2.37 27.57
CA THR A 837 -60.57 -3.81 27.24
C THR A 837 -61.56 -4.45 28.24
N THR A 838 -61.57 -4.04 29.50
CA THR A 838 -62.51 -4.50 30.48
C THR A 838 -63.91 -3.94 30.25
N ARG A 839 -64.04 -2.68 29.77
CA ARG A 839 -65.34 -2.09 29.35
C ARG A 839 -65.92 -2.71 28.08
N GLN A 840 -65.08 -3.15 27.14
CA GLN A 840 -65.54 -3.86 25.92
C GLN A 840 -65.90 -5.31 26.17
N ARG A 841 -65.54 -5.93 27.33
CA ARG A 841 -65.92 -7.26 27.71
C ARG A 841 -67.21 -7.32 28.61
N VAL A 842 -67.71 -6.16 29.00
CA VAL A 842 -68.88 -6.01 29.87
C VAL A 842 -70.09 -5.42 29.11
N ASN A 843 -69.98 -5.03 27.88
CA ASN A 843 -71.07 -4.74 26.93
C ASN A 843 -71.02 -5.80 25.82
#